data_fed4ab12f6851ff56da799a2058e5354
#
_entry.id   fed4ab12f6851ff56da799a2058e5354
#
_cell.length_a   1.000
_cell.length_b   1.000
_cell.length_c   1.000
_cell.angle_alpha   90.00
_cell.angle_beta   90.00
_cell.angle_gamma   90.00
#
_symmetry.space_group_name_H-M   'P 1'
#
loop_
_entity.id
_entity.type
_entity.pdbx_description
1 polymer ?
#
loop_
_entity_poly.entity_id
_entity_poly.type
_entity_poly.pdbx_seq_one_letter_code
_entity_poly.pdbx_strand_id
1 'polypeptide(L)'
;MSLRSLLVLLVVVASAASAQERPPLGLMDVFELEYASDPQIAPDGETVVYRRNRLDVRTDRVRGDLWTIHADGSGHQPLVTGVDAASPRWAPDGLRVAYLARDEGEDRRHLMIRYLETGATVPVARLPSAPGGIAWSPDGTQIAFTRFVEGQAEPLASLPGPPEGAEWAAAPRVIETTIYRRDGGGYVEPGHRQLFVVSAEGGTPRQLTVGPHDVDGTPAWTPDGRALVVSSDRREDADLDPGDSELYRVDVATGTMTVLTDRRGADASPAIGPDGTIAYLGSDDRRLGYQLTNLYVRDGEAAERVLPALDRDLQDPAWADDEIVVAYDDQGTTRLAVVTDRGELRQLAENLGGTSIGRPYGGGSFSVGGGRVAFTLTAPDHPADVAVVDIDGGGLRRLTDLNGDLFQQRTLGEVEEIWAESSADGRRVHGWVVRPPGFDRNRRYPLVLEIHGGPFANYGPRFSMEAQLYAAAGYVVLYTNPRGSTSYGEAFGNLIDRAYPGQDYDDLMSSVDAALDLGYVDPDRLYVTGGSGGGVLTAWIVGHTDRFAAAVVAKPVINWTSWLLTADSYVFGAKYWFDRLPWEDPDAYWKRSPLAHVGKVTTPTMVLVGEEDVRTPVSESEQYYQALRLEGVPSAFVRVPGASHGIASRPSGLMRKVGYILAWFERYGGPALAAAE
;
A
#
# COMPACT_ATOMS: atom_id res chain seq x y z
N MET A 1 -14.73 -89.63 -11.35
CA MET A 1 -13.70 -88.66 -11.42
C MET A 1 -14.33 -87.28 -11.15
N SER A 2 -14.13 -86.72 -9.97
CA SER A 2 -14.81 -85.51 -9.47
C SER A 2 -13.90 -84.30 -9.68
N LEU A 3 -14.40 -83.29 -10.40
CA LEU A 3 -13.82 -81.99 -10.53
C LEU A 3 -14.17 -81.18 -9.26
N ARG A 4 -13.21 -80.79 -8.47
CA ARG A 4 -13.36 -79.81 -7.37
C ARG A 4 -13.12 -78.43 -7.91
N SER A 5 -14.17 -77.57 -7.92
CA SER A 5 -14.09 -76.14 -8.23
C SER A 5 -13.52 -75.37 -7.04
N LEU A 6 -12.40 -74.73 -7.21
CA LEU A 6 -11.77 -73.85 -6.22
C LEU A 6 -12.35 -72.41 -6.43
N LEU A 7 -13.13 -71.93 -5.47
CA LEU A 7 -13.65 -70.56 -5.44
C LEU A 7 -12.59 -69.68 -4.74
N VAL A 8 -11.93 -68.80 -5.51
CA VAL A 8 -11.01 -67.78 -4.96
C VAL A 8 -11.85 -66.57 -4.62
N LEU A 9 -11.98 -66.30 -3.32
CA LEU A 9 -12.63 -65.11 -2.78
C LEU A 9 -11.62 -63.94 -2.82
N LEU A 10 -11.77 -63.02 -3.74
CA LEU A 10 -10.97 -61.77 -3.79
C LEU A 10 -11.58 -60.80 -2.79
N VAL A 11 -10.94 -60.61 -1.63
CA VAL A 11 -11.28 -59.56 -0.66
C VAL A 11 -10.63 -58.26 -1.16
N VAL A 12 -11.40 -57.37 -1.77
CA VAL A 12 -11.00 -56.01 -2.07
C VAL A 12 -11.07 -55.23 -0.75
N VAL A 13 -9.94 -55.02 -0.10
CA VAL A 13 -9.81 -54.05 0.99
C VAL A 13 -9.79 -52.67 0.36
N ALA A 14 -10.93 -51.99 0.31
CA ALA A 14 -10.99 -50.60 0.04
C ALA A 14 -10.36 -49.84 1.22
N SER A 15 -9.10 -49.46 1.10
CA SER A 15 -8.49 -48.49 2.00
C SER A 15 -9.23 -47.17 1.75
N ALA A 16 -10.14 -46.79 2.63
CA ALA A 16 -10.57 -45.43 2.74
C ALA A 16 -9.32 -44.64 3.19
N ALA A 17 -8.63 -44.02 2.24
CA ALA A 17 -7.69 -42.97 2.56
C ALA A 17 -8.52 -41.89 3.25
N SER A 18 -8.43 -41.79 4.57
CA SER A 18 -8.89 -40.57 5.27
C SER A 18 -8.17 -39.42 4.63
N ALA A 19 -8.90 -38.52 3.98
CA ALA A 19 -8.33 -37.26 3.52
C ALA A 19 -7.70 -36.62 4.77
N GLN A 20 -6.39 -36.54 4.80
CA GLN A 20 -5.66 -35.94 5.89
C GLN A 20 -6.11 -34.48 5.92
N GLU A 21 -6.73 -34.01 7.00
CA GLU A 21 -7.14 -32.62 7.13
C GLU A 21 -5.90 -31.74 6.98
N ARG A 22 -5.96 -30.80 6.03
CA ARG A 22 -4.86 -29.86 5.81
C ARG A 22 -4.73 -28.96 7.04
N PRO A 23 -3.52 -28.75 7.58
CA PRO A 23 -3.31 -27.85 8.70
C PRO A 23 -3.66 -26.40 8.32
N PRO A 24 -4.03 -25.54 9.28
CA PRO A 24 -4.15 -24.11 9.06
C PRO A 24 -2.78 -23.48 8.75
N LEU A 25 -2.80 -22.20 8.31
CA LEU A 25 -1.57 -21.43 8.12
C LEU A 25 -0.78 -21.28 9.42
N GLY A 26 0.55 -21.40 9.31
CA GLY A 26 1.52 -21.14 10.37
C GLY A 26 2.30 -19.84 10.16
N LEU A 27 2.99 -19.37 11.19
CA LEU A 27 3.77 -18.11 11.12
C LEU A 27 4.87 -18.16 10.06
N MET A 28 5.48 -19.33 9.81
CA MET A 28 6.53 -19.48 8.81
C MET A 28 6.00 -19.48 7.38
N ASP A 29 4.73 -19.76 7.15
CA ASP A 29 4.12 -19.72 5.81
C ASP A 29 4.14 -18.28 5.21
N VAL A 30 4.36 -17.26 6.03
CA VAL A 30 4.64 -15.89 5.55
C VAL A 30 5.78 -15.88 4.52
N PHE A 31 6.82 -16.69 4.70
CA PHE A 31 7.97 -16.74 3.80
C PHE A 31 7.72 -17.57 2.52
N GLU A 32 6.63 -18.31 2.47
CA GLU A 32 6.25 -19.10 1.30
C GLU A 32 5.31 -18.34 0.35
N LEU A 33 4.78 -17.18 0.80
CA LEU A 33 3.91 -16.37 -0.03
C LEU A 33 4.64 -15.72 -1.20
N GLU A 34 3.95 -15.71 -2.33
CA GLU A 34 4.33 -14.98 -3.53
C GLU A 34 3.19 -14.08 -4.00
N TYR A 35 3.51 -13.01 -4.73
CA TYR A 35 2.50 -12.15 -5.32
C TYR A 35 3.01 -11.44 -6.57
N ALA A 36 2.11 -11.20 -7.52
CA ALA A 36 2.38 -10.41 -8.70
C ALA A 36 2.34 -8.91 -8.38
N SER A 37 3.15 -8.13 -9.08
CA SER A 37 3.06 -6.67 -9.09
C SER A 37 3.52 -6.11 -10.42
N ASP A 38 3.05 -4.89 -10.73
CA ASP A 38 3.46 -4.13 -11.93
C ASP A 38 3.34 -4.94 -13.24
N PRO A 39 2.17 -5.56 -13.53
CA PRO A 39 1.96 -6.25 -14.80
C PRO A 39 1.94 -5.24 -15.95
N GLN A 40 2.71 -5.51 -17.01
CA GLN A 40 2.84 -4.69 -18.19
C GLN A 40 2.51 -5.53 -19.41
N ILE A 41 1.40 -5.22 -20.08
CA ILE A 41 1.04 -5.90 -21.31
C ILE A 41 1.81 -5.30 -22.49
N ALA A 42 2.25 -6.13 -23.41
CA ALA A 42 2.96 -5.69 -24.60
C ALA A 42 2.06 -4.84 -25.52
N PRO A 43 2.64 -3.98 -26.39
CA PRO A 43 1.84 -3.15 -27.29
C PRO A 43 0.90 -3.92 -28.22
N ASP A 44 1.20 -5.19 -28.53
CA ASP A 44 0.35 -6.07 -29.34
C ASP A 44 -0.78 -6.75 -28.53
N GLY A 45 -0.77 -6.63 -27.19
CA GLY A 45 -1.74 -7.24 -26.30
C GLY A 45 -1.57 -8.74 -26.06
N GLU A 46 -0.49 -9.36 -26.51
CA GLU A 46 -0.34 -10.81 -26.48
C GLU A 46 0.51 -11.33 -25.31
N THR A 47 1.43 -10.52 -24.75
CA THR A 47 2.34 -10.94 -23.70
C THR A 47 2.33 -9.97 -22.54
N VAL A 48 2.22 -10.48 -21.32
CA VAL A 48 2.37 -9.70 -20.08
C VAL A 48 3.73 -10.00 -19.47
N VAL A 49 4.54 -8.96 -19.19
CA VAL A 49 5.67 -9.03 -18.27
C VAL A 49 5.22 -8.51 -16.91
N TYR A 50 5.61 -9.18 -15.83
CA TYR A 50 5.25 -8.77 -14.47
C TYR A 50 6.38 -9.07 -13.49
N ARG A 51 6.36 -8.42 -12.34
CA ARG A 51 7.24 -8.73 -11.24
C ARG A 51 6.60 -9.79 -10.34
N ARG A 52 7.24 -10.96 -10.23
CA ARG A 52 6.92 -12.00 -9.26
C ARG A 52 7.72 -11.76 -8.00
N ASN A 53 7.03 -11.42 -6.92
CA ASN A 53 7.62 -11.13 -5.63
C ASN A 53 7.62 -12.39 -4.77
N ARG A 54 8.74 -12.64 -4.11
CA ARG A 54 8.92 -13.69 -3.09
C ARG A 54 9.45 -13.10 -1.79
N LEU A 55 9.12 -13.70 -0.67
CA LEU A 55 9.55 -13.31 0.65
C LEU A 55 10.78 -14.14 1.05
N ASP A 56 11.97 -13.61 0.81
CA ASP A 56 13.23 -14.33 1.00
C ASP A 56 13.57 -14.49 2.48
N VAL A 57 13.48 -15.73 2.99
CA VAL A 57 13.78 -16.09 4.39
C VAL A 57 15.24 -15.85 4.78
N ARG A 58 16.18 -15.93 3.82
CA ARG A 58 17.61 -15.79 4.11
C ARG A 58 18.03 -14.34 4.28
N THR A 59 17.43 -13.44 3.53
CA THR A 59 17.76 -12.00 3.56
C THR A 59 16.71 -11.17 4.28
N ASP A 60 15.58 -11.78 4.66
CA ASP A 60 14.43 -11.12 5.28
C ASP A 60 13.94 -9.91 4.48
N ARG A 61 13.85 -10.08 3.16
CA ARG A 61 13.43 -9.02 2.23
C ARG A 61 12.47 -9.57 1.16
N VAL A 62 11.63 -8.69 0.65
CA VAL A 62 10.89 -8.98 -0.58
C VAL A 62 11.84 -8.82 -1.75
N ARG A 63 11.98 -9.86 -2.55
CA ARG A 63 12.77 -9.87 -3.78
C ARG A 63 11.87 -10.16 -4.97
N GLY A 64 12.18 -9.58 -6.11
CA GLY A 64 11.39 -9.76 -7.32
C GLY A 64 12.21 -10.17 -8.52
N ASP A 65 11.68 -11.12 -9.27
CA ASP A 65 12.13 -11.52 -10.59
C ASP A 65 11.11 -11.05 -11.64
N LEU A 66 11.54 -10.83 -12.89
CA LEU A 66 10.60 -10.57 -13.98
C LEU A 66 10.22 -11.89 -14.66
N TRP A 67 8.93 -12.06 -14.88
CA TRP A 67 8.33 -13.20 -15.55
C TRP A 67 7.47 -12.74 -16.72
N THR A 68 7.28 -13.60 -17.69
CA THR A 68 6.34 -13.38 -18.80
C THR A 68 5.28 -14.47 -18.82
N ILE A 69 4.10 -14.10 -19.31
CA ILE A 69 2.99 -15.01 -19.58
C ILE A 69 2.18 -14.45 -20.75
N HIS A 70 1.70 -15.34 -21.65
CA HIS A 70 0.80 -14.91 -22.71
C HIS A 70 -0.62 -14.63 -22.18
N ALA A 71 -1.34 -13.75 -22.85
CA ALA A 71 -2.71 -13.39 -22.49
C ALA A 71 -3.70 -14.57 -22.57
N ASP A 72 -3.35 -15.65 -23.27
CA ASP A 72 -4.09 -16.90 -23.28
C ASP A 72 -3.76 -17.84 -22.09
N GLY A 73 -2.80 -17.46 -21.23
CA GLY A 73 -2.33 -18.23 -20.08
C GLY A 73 -1.18 -19.19 -20.40
N SER A 74 -0.76 -19.30 -21.65
CA SER A 74 0.39 -20.12 -22.04
C SER A 74 1.73 -19.39 -21.85
N GLY A 75 2.83 -20.10 -21.99
CA GLY A 75 4.17 -19.50 -22.03
C GLY A 75 4.65 -18.85 -20.74
N HIS A 76 4.15 -19.28 -19.57
CA HIS A 76 4.58 -18.77 -18.28
C HIS A 76 6.03 -19.16 -17.99
N GLN A 77 6.93 -18.19 -18.00
CA GLN A 77 8.38 -18.43 -17.87
C GLN A 77 9.14 -17.23 -17.29
N PRO A 78 10.29 -17.46 -16.64
CA PRO A 78 11.14 -16.39 -16.17
C PRO A 78 11.77 -15.61 -17.33
N LEU A 79 11.82 -14.28 -17.20
CA LEU A 79 12.46 -13.37 -18.14
C LEU A 79 13.80 -12.85 -17.60
N VAL A 80 13.81 -12.39 -16.34
CA VAL A 80 15.01 -11.89 -15.63
C VAL A 80 15.01 -12.45 -14.22
N THR A 81 16.03 -13.20 -13.87
CA THR A 81 16.20 -13.82 -12.54
C THR A 81 17.61 -13.61 -12.01
N GLY A 82 17.81 -13.87 -10.70
CA GLY A 82 19.10 -13.77 -10.05
C GLY A 82 19.52 -12.35 -9.65
N VAL A 83 18.69 -11.36 -9.96
CA VAL A 83 18.81 -9.97 -9.53
C VAL A 83 17.47 -9.51 -8.95
N ASP A 84 17.47 -8.48 -8.09
CA ASP A 84 16.20 -7.89 -7.64
C ASP A 84 15.71 -6.92 -8.73
N ALA A 85 14.86 -7.42 -9.64
CA ALA A 85 14.34 -6.69 -10.79
C ALA A 85 12.98 -6.06 -10.50
N ALA A 86 12.72 -4.87 -11.04
CA ALA A 86 11.49 -4.12 -10.84
C ALA A 86 11.20 -3.17 -12.01
N SER A 87 9.99 -2.63 -12.02
CA SER A 87 9.54 -1.58 -12.94
C SER A 87 9.76 -1.93 -14.41
N PRO A 88 9.29 -3.10 -14.90
CA PRO A 88 9.39 -3.42 -16.32
C PRO A 88 8.56 -2.45 -17.16
N ARG A 89 9.10 -2.03 -18.32
CA ARG A 89 8.39 -1.18 -19.29
C ARG A 89 8.71 -1.65 -20.69
N TRP A 90 7.68 -2.01 -21.46
CA TRP A 90 7.83 -2.36 -22.86
C TRP A 90 8.30 -1.18 -23.70
N ALA A 91 9.23 -1.42 -24.59
CA ALA A 91 9.48 -0.47 -25.68
C ALA A 91 8.32 -0.51 -26.67
N PRO A 92 8.07 0.60 -27.42
CA PRO A 92 6.96 0.65 -28.38
C PRO A 92 7.03 -0.40 -29.49
N ASP A 93 8.23 -0.93 -29.78
CA ASP A 93 8.46 -1.99 -30.77
C ASP A 93 8.03 -3.39 -30.29
N GLY A 94 7.71 -3.56 -28.99
CA GLY A 94 7.38 -4.86 -28.41
C GLY A 94 8.54 -5.88 -28.34
N LEU A 95 9.78 -5.47 -28.66
CA LEU A 95 10.94 -6.36 -28.73
C LEU A 95 11.93 -6.16 -27.58
N ARG A 96 11.73 -5.12 -26.78
CA ARG A 96 12.61 -4.74 -25.68
C ARG A 96 11.81 -4.41 -24.43
N VAL A 97 12.38 -4.74 -23.26
CA VAL A 97 11.83 -4.36 -21.95
C VAL A 97 12.91 -3.62 -21.16
N ALA A 98 12.66 -2.36 -20.84
CA ALA A 98 13.46 -1.62 -19.86
C ALA A 98 13.00 -1.98 -18.44
N TYR A 99 13.93 -2.07 -17.50
CA TYR A 99 13.64 -2.38 -16.11
C TYR A 99 14.74 -1.89 -15.17
N LEU A 100 14.46 -1.87 -13.88
CA LEU A 100 15.43 -1.56 -12.85
C LEU A 100 15.95 -2.86 -12.23
N ALA A 101 17.26 -3.04 -12.16
CA ALA A 101 17.90 -4.17 -11.49
C ALA A 101 18.84 -3.71 -10.38
N ARG A 102 18.91 -4.49 -9.32
CA ARG A 102 19.88 -4.34 -8.23
C ARG A 102 20.65 -5.63 -8.09
N ASP A 103 21.96 -5.58 -8.32
CA ASP A 103 22.86 -6.71 -8.11
C ASP A 103 22.96 -7.05 -6.61
N GLU A 104 23.33 -8.31 -6.33
CA GLU A 104 23.50 -8.75 -4.94
C GLU A 104 24.68 -8.01 -4.28
N GLY A 105 24.40 -7.38 -3.14
CA GLY A 105 25.39 -6.57 -2.40
C GLY A 105 25.43 -5.10 -2.80
N GLU A 106 24.69 -4.68 -3.83
CA GLU A 106 24.54 -3.27 -4.18
C GLU A 106 23.25 -2.67 -3.55
N ASP A 107 23.33 -1.43 -3.09
CA ASP A 107 22.16 -0.72 -2.55
C ASP A 107 21.37 0.03 -3.64
N ARG A 108 21.91 0.12 -4.85
CA ARG A 108 21.36 0.93 -5.95
C ARG A 108 20.82 0.06 -7.08
N ARG A 109 19.73 0.52 -7.69
CA ARG A 109 19.19 -0.06 -8.92
C ARG A 109 19.73 0.69 -10.13
N HIS A 110 20.00 -0.07 -11.19
CA HIS A 110 20.47 0.42 -12.48
C HIS A 110 19.40 0.22 -13.56
N LEU A 111 19.38 1.12 -14.55
CA LEU A 111 18.49 1.01 -15.70
C LEU A 111 19.07 0.01 -16.70
N MET A 112 18.33 -1.05 -17.00
CA MET A 112 18.69 -2.16 -17.88
C MET A 112 17.70 -2.27 -19.03
N ILE A 113 18.13 -2.82 -20.16
CA ILE A 113 17.26 -3.25 -21.26
C ILE A 113 17.49 -4.75 -21.53
N ARG A 114 16.39 -5.48 -21.59
CA ARG A 114 16.32 -6.87 -22.07
C ARG A 114 15.84 -6.88 -23.51
N TYR A 115 16.65 -7.45 -24.42
CA TYR A 115 16.31 -7.71 -25.82
C TYR A 115 15.69 -9.11 -25.91
N LEU A 116 14.44 -9.22 -26.37
CA LEU A 116 13.71 -10.49 -26.32
C LEU A 116 14.19 -11.49 -27.37
N GLU A 117 14.49 -11.03 -28.58
CA GLU A 117 14.94 -11.91 -29.68
C GLU A 117 16.29 -12.59 -29.39
N THR A 118 17.22 -11.84 -28.79
CA THR A 118 18.59 -12.33 -28.55
C THR A 118 18.78 -12.87 -27.15
N GLY A 119 17.89 -12.53 -26.22
CA GLY A 119 18.08 -12.77 -24.79
C GLY A 119 19.20 -11.92 -24.16
N ALA A 120 19.74 -10.93 -24.85
CA ALA A 120 20.77 -10.05 -24.30
C ALA A 120 20.18 -9.09 -23.27
N THR A 121 20.97 -8.82 -22.23
CA THR A 121 20.68 -7.80 -21.23
C THR A 121 21.83 -6.82 -21.17
N VAL A 122 21.55 -5.52 -21.28
CA VAL A 122 22.58 -4.49 -21.29
C VAL A 122 22.23 -3.36 -20.32
N PRO A 123 23.21 -2.82 -19.59
CA PRO A 123 23.00 -1.60 -18.80
C PRO A 123 22.88 -0.39 -19.75
N VAL A 124 21.84 0.41 -19.57
CA VAL A 124 21.65 1.67 -20.32
C VAL A 124 22.48 2.78 -19.69
N ALA A 125 22.42 2.89 -18.36
CA ALA A 125 23.20 3.85 -17.61
C ALA A 125 23.46 3.34 -16.19
N ARG A 126 24.70 3.57 -15.71
CA ARG A 126 25.05 3.44 -14.30
C ARG A 126 24.85 4.79 -13.64
N LEU A 127 23.92 4.86 -12.70
CA LEU A 127 23.46 6.10 -12.10
C LEU A 127 23.95 6.22 -10.65
N PRO A 128 24.30 7.43 -10.17
CA PRO A 128 24.73 7.62 -8.78
C PRO A 128 23.59 7.49 -7.76
N SER A 129 22.33 7.64 -8.18
CA SER A 129 21.14 7.36 -7.39
C SER A 129 20.12 6.57 -8.23
N ALA A 130 19.23 5.81 -7.56
CA ALA A 130 18.23 5.00 -8.25
C ALA A 130 17.28 5.88 -9.08
N PRO A 131 17.04 5.54 -10.37
CA PRO A 131 16.04 6.21 -11.19
C PRO A 131 14.63 5.79 -10.78
N GLY A 132 13.66 6.67 -11.07
CA GLY A 132 12.23 6.41 -10.93
C GLY A 132 11.47 6.86 -12.17
N GLY A 133 10.23 6.43 -12.35
CA GLY A 133 9.35 6.90 -13.41
C GLY A 133 9.90 6.64 -14.83
N ILE A 134 10.26 5.39 -15.16
CA ILE A 134 10.82 5.04 -16.49
C ILE A 134 9.73 5.16 -17.55
N ALA A 135 10.00 5.91 -18.63
CA ALA A 135 9.12 6.05 -19.78
C ALA A 135 9.91 6.05 -21.10
N TRP A 136 9.52 5.17 -22.04
CA TRP A 136 10.08 5.14 -23.40
C TRP A 136 9.55 6.29 -24.23
N SER A 137 10.39 6.88 -25.09
CA SER A 137 9.92 7.78 -26.14
C SER A 137 9.08 7.00 -27.17
N PRO A 138 8.12 7.66 -27.85
CA PRO A 138 7.24 6.99 -28.81
C PRO A 138 7.95 6.27 -29.94
N ASP A 139 9.14 6.76 -30.33
CA ASP A 139 10.00 6.15 -31.36
C ASP A 139 10.93 5.03 -30.80
N GLY A 140 10.90 4.78 -29.49
CA GLY A 140 11.73 3.78 -28.84
C GLY A 140 13.24 4.06 -28.82
N THR A 141 13.65 5.32 -29.08
CA THR A 141 15.08 5.70 -29.15
C THR A 141 15.62 6.26 -27.85
N GLN A 142 14.76 6.73 -26.96
CA GLN A 142 15.15 7.36 -25.69
C GLN A 142 14.29 6.81 -24.53
N ILE A 143 14.84 6.94 -23.32
CA ILE A 143 14.14 6.66 -22.06
C ILE A 143 14.23 7.90 -21.18
N ALA A 144 13.07 8.40 -20.72
CA ALA A 144 12.97 9.41 -19.69
C ALA A 144 12.85 8.78 -18.31
N PHE A 145 13.39 9.45 -17.31
CA PHE A 145 13.29 9.02 -15.91
C PHE A 145 13.55 10.21 -14.97
N THR A 146 13.12 10.08 -13.71
CA THR A 146 13.49 11.03 -12.66
C THR A 146 14.62 10.46 -11.82
N ARG A 147 15.46 11.33 -11.26
CA ARG A 147 16.56 10.93 -10.37
C ARG A 147 16.87 12.04 -9.37
N PHE A 148 17.20 11.63 -8.13
CA PHE A 148 17.69 12.57 -7.13
C PHE A 148 19.08 13.10 -7.53
N VAL A 149 19.24 14.41 -7.48
CA VAL A 149 20.48 15.13 -7.70
C VAL A 149 20.87 15.79 -6.40
N GLU A 150 22.02 15.38 -5.85
CA GLU A 150 22.54 15.93 -4.61
C GLU A 150 22.82 17.43 -4.77
N GLY A 151 22.37 18.20 -3.80
CA GLY A 151 22.65 19.62 -3.65
C GLY A 151 23.74 19.84 -2.60
N GLN A 152 24.20 21.07 -2.50
CA GLN A 152 25.09 21.47 -1.41
C GLN A 152 24.32 22.39 -0.48
N ALA A 153 24.23 22.01 0.79
CA ALA A 153 23.77 22.93 1.83
C ALA A 153 24.88 23.95 2.12
N GLU A 154 24.54 25.23 2.21
CA GLU A 154 25.47 26.24 2.69
C GLU A 154 25.75 25.98 4.19
N PRO A 155 27.02 25.87 4.59
CA PRO A 155 27.32 25.62 6.00
C PRO A 155 26.96 26.85 6.84
N LEU A 156 26.19 26.64 7.91
CA LEU A 156 25.86 27.70 8.89
C LEU A 156 27.13 28.32 9.52
N ALA A 157 28.21 27.55 9.63
CA ALA A 157 29.49 27.98 10.14
C ALA A 157 30.64 27.30 9.42
N SER A 158 31.71 28.04 9.14
CA SER A 158 32.98 27.48 8.66
C SER A 158 33.82 27.05 9.88
N LEU A 159 33.94 25.75 10.09
CA LEU A 159 34.69 25.19 11.22
C LEU A 159 35.97 24.50 10.73
N PRO A 160 37.04 24.45 11.57
CA PRO A 160 38.22 23.69 11.22
C PRO A 160 37.89 22.19 11.16
N GLY A 161 38.46 21.49 10.18
CA GLY A 161 38.40 20.05 10.08
C GLY A 161 39.33 19.32 11.07
N PRO A 162 39.21 17.98 11.16
CA PRO A 162 40.11 17.18 12.02
C PRO A 162 41.55 17.32 11.52
N PRO A 163 42.54 17.40 12.43
CA PRO A 163 43.92 17.27 12.06
C PRO A 163 44.22 15.93 11.38
N GLU A 164 45.31 15.89 10.60
CA GLU A 164 45.73 14.67 9.91
C GLU A 164 45.87 13.48 10.89
N GLY A 165 45.19 12.35 10.60
CA GLY A 165 45.21 11.16 11.43
C GLY A 165 44.25 11.19 12.64
N ALA A 166 43.46 12.25 12.83
CA ALA A 166 42.46 12.30 13.90
C ALA A 166 41.09 11.85 13.43
N GLU A 167 40.41 11.02 14.20
CA GLU A 167 39.03 10.59 13.99
C GLU A 167 38.12 11.39 14.92
N TRP A 168 37.34 12.31 14.33
CA TRP A 168 36.36 13.08 15.09
C TRP A 168 34.97 12.44 14.94
N ALA A 169 34.08 12.71 15.89
CA ALA A 169 32.67 12.40 15.75
C ALA A 169 32.10 13.10 14.51
N ALA A 170 31.01 12.54 13.96
CA ALA A 170 30.31 13.13 12.83
C ALA A 170 29.91 14.59 13.14
N ALA A 171 30.01 15.45 12.13
CA ALA A 171 29.60 16.85 12.27
C ALA A 171 28.11 16.96 12.60
N PRO A 172 27.71 18.03 13.32
CA PRO A 172 26.29 18.31 13.53
C PRO A 172 25.54 18.47 12.20
N ARG A 173 24.31 17.94 12.14
CA ARG A 173 23.40 18.17 11.01
C ARG A 173 22.67 19.50 11.25
N VAL A 174 22.75 20.41 10.29
CA VAL A 174 21.99 21.66 10.29
C VAL A 174 20.72 21.43 9.50
N ILE A 175 19.56 21.81 10.04
CA ILE A 175 18.25 21.62 9.46
C ILE A 175 17.58 23.00 9.40
N GLU A 176 17.18 23.41 8.18
CA GLU A 176 16.52 24.69 7.92
C GLU A 176 15.20 24.51 7.13
N THR A 177 14.85 23.25 6.79
CA THR A 177 13.61 22.88 6.11
C THR A 177 12.62 22.24 7.09
N THR A 178 11.36 22.34 6.78
CA THR A 178 10.29 21.81 7.61
C THR A 178 10.22 20.28 7.51
N ILE A 179 10.31 19.74 6.29
CA ILE A 179 10.39 18.30 6.06
C ILE A 179 11.87 17.88 6.02
N TYR A 180 12.43 17.52 7.14
CA TYR A 180 13.83 17.14 7.28
C TYR A 180 14.08 15.64 7.45
N ARG A 181 13.01 14.85 7.62
CA ARG A 181 13.06 13.38 7.68
C ARG A 181 11.78 12.78 7.14
N ARG A 182 11.88 11.55 6.65
CA ARG A 182 10.75 10.79 6.13
C ARG A 182 10.78 9.37 6.69
N ASP A 183 9.62 8.83 7.03
CA ASP A 183 9.52 7.47 7.54
C ASP A 183 10.04 6.46 6.53
N GLY A 184 10.89 5.53 7.00
CA GLY A 184 11.58 4.55 6.17
C GLY A 184 12.69 5.12 5.27
N GLY A 185 12.77 6.45 5.10
CA GLY A 185 13.79 7.12 4.29
C GLY A 185 14.90 7.78 5.12
N GLY A 186 14.68 7.97 6.42
CA GLY A 186 15.61 8.68 7.29
C GLY A 186 15.63 10.19 7.07
N TYR A 187 16.80 10.82 7.31
CA TYR A 187 16.96 12.25 7.06
C TYR A 187 16.93 12.56 5.57
N VAL A 188 16.28 13.67 5.21
CA VAL A 188 16.25 14.19 3.84
C VAL A 188 17.61 14.83 3.55
N GLU A 189 18.31 14.29 2.57
CA GLU A 189 19.59 14.87 2.13
C GLU A 189 19.31 16.10 1.25
N PRO A 190 20.21 17.11 1.27
CA PRO A 190 20.10 18.28 0.38
C PRO A 190 20.10 17.86 -1.09
N GLY A 191 19.16 18.38 -1.86
CA GLY A 191 19.02 18.09 -3.28
C GLY A 191 17.59 17.90 -3.71
N HIS A 192 17.40 17.66 -5.00
CA HIS A 192 16.07 17.56 -5.60
C HIS A 192 16.03 16.46 -6.67
N ARG A 193 14.87 15.89 -6.84
CA ARG A 193 14.60 14.96 -7.95
C ARG A 193 14.43 15.73 -9.24
N GLN A 194 15.21 15.37 -10.26
CA GLN A 194 15.23 16.06 -11.55
C GLN A 194 14.90 15.08 -12.68
N LEU A 195 14.42 15.63 -13.81
CA LEU A 195 14.10 14.90 -15.03
C LEU A 195 15.35 14.70 -15.91
N PHE A 196 15.49 13.47 -16.42
CA PHE A 196 16.59 13.06 -17.32
C PHE A 196 16.04 12.32 -18.52
N VAL A 197 16.84 12.33 -19.60
CA VAL A 197 16.68 11.45 -20.76
C VAL A 197 18.01 10.77 -21.08
N VAL A 198 17.96 9.55 -21.60
CA VAL A 198 19.12 8.80 -22.06
C VAL A 198 18.76 8.07 -23.36
N SER A 199 19.75 7.88 -24.27
CA SER A 199 19.54 7.03 -25.45
C SER A 199 19.28 5.58 -25.02
N ALA A 200 18.39 4.90 -25.70
CA ALA A 200 18.15 3.46 -25.51
C ALA A 200 19.38 2.61 -25.88
N GLU A 201 20.30 3.13 -26.68
CA GLU A 201 21.58 2.49 -26.97
C GLU A 201 22.62 2.66 -25.85
N GLY A 202 22.25 3.40 -24.79
CA GLY A 202 23.14 3.73 -23.68
C GLY A 202 23.88 5.05 -23.86
N GLY A 203 24.70 5.39 -22.89
CA GLY A 203 25.50 6.61 -22.89
C GLY A 203 25.29 7.46 -21.65
N THR A 204 25.64 8.76 -21.76
CA THR A 204 25.51 9.70 -20.63
C THR A 204 24.09 10.28 -20.58
N PRO A 205 23.35 10.08 -19.49
CA PRO A 205 22.05 10.72 -19.32
C PRO A 205 22.17 12.25 -19.33
N ARG A 206 21.25 12.89 -20.04
CA ARG A 206 21.15 14.35 -20.09
C ARG A 206 20.07 14.81 -19.13
N GLN A 207 20.42 15.71 -18.21
CA GLN A 207 19.49 16.36 -17.32
C GLN A 207 18.69 17.42 -18.07
N LEU A 208 17.36 17.42 -17.90
CA LEU A 208 16.44 18.36 -18.53
C LEU A 208 16.00 19.48 -17.60
N THR A 209 15.80 19.17 -16.31
CA THR A 209 15.36 20.16 -15.33
C THR A 209 16.43 20.42 -14.29
N VAL A 210 16.46 21.63 -13.78
CA VAL A 210 17.37 22.08 -12.72
C VAL A 210 16.62 22.99 -11.74
N GLY A 211 17.19 23.19 -10.56
CA GLY A 211 16.66 24.13 -9.56
C GLY A 211 16.16 23.45 -8.30
N PRO A 212 15.57 24.21 -7.37
CA PRO A 212 15.27 23.80 -6.01
C PRO A 212 13.86 23.17 -5.87
N HIS A 213 13.40 22.43 -6.88
CA HIS A 213 12.08 21.82 -6.87
C HIS A 213 12.16 20.39 -7.40
N ASP A 214 11.39 19.50 -6.79
CA ASP A 214 11.27 18.11 -7.22
C ASP A 214 10.39 17.98 -8.48
N VAL A 215 10.76 17.04 -9.33
CA VAL A 215 9.91 16.52 -10.41
C VAL A 215 9.39 15.16 -9.96
N ASP A 216 8.08 15.05 -9.82
CA ASP A 216 7.42 13.91 -9.26
C ASP A 216 6.73 13.01 -10.30
N GLY A 217 6.55 11.74 -9.95
CA GLY A 217 5.83 10.76 -10.75
C GLY A 217 6.59 10.24 -11.96
N THR A 218 5.85 9.63 -12.87
CA THR A 218 6.36 9.12 -14.15
C THR A 218 6.17 10.18 -15.23
N PRO A 219 7.22 10.57 -15.94
CA PRO A 219 7.11 11.55 -17.04
C PRO A 219 6.33 10.95 -18.21
N ALA A 220 5.45 11.74 -18.83
CA ALA A 220 4.68 11.34 -20.00
C ALA A 220 5.19 12.02 -21.26
N TRP A 221 5.55 11.24 -22.29
CA TRP A 221 6.02 11.76 -23.57
C TRP A 221 4.86 12.29 -24.42
N THR A 222 5.09 13.44 -25.12
CA THR A 222 4.20 13.84 -26.21
C THR A 222 4.36 12.90 -27.41
N PRO A 223 3.31 12.68 -28.23
CA PRO A 223 3.34 11.71 -29.34
C PRO A 223 4.43 12.01 -30.38
N ASP A 224 4.83 13.26 -30.54
CA ASP A 224 5.92 13.67 -31.44
C ASP A 224 7.33 13.48 -30.84
N GLY A 225 7.44 13.02 -29.59
CA GLY A 225 8.69 12.79 -28.87
C GLY A 225 9.49 14.06 -28.55
N ARG A 226 8.90 15.25 -28.71
CA ARG A 226 9.62 16.54 -28.53
C ARG A 226 9.52 17.11 -27.13
N ALA A 227 8.55 16.65 -26.35
CA ALA A 227 8.37 17.14 -24.98
C ALA A 227 7.95 16.03 -24.04
N LEU A 228 8.08 16.33 -22.75
CA LEU A 228 7.60 15.51 -21.63
C LEU A 228 6.64 16.35 -20.79
N VAL A 229 5.60 15.73 -20.24
CA VAL A 229 4.76 16.34 -19.22
C VAL A 229 5.09 15.70 -17.88
N VAL A 230 5.28 16.55 -16.88
CA VAL A 230 5.66 16.16 -15.51
C VAL A 230 4.87 16.97 -14.48
N SER A 231 4.80 16.47 -13.26
CA SER A 231 4.24 17.19 -12.10
C SER A 231 5.36 17.75 -11.24
N SER A 232 5.18 18.98 -10.72
CA SER A 232 6.14 19.62 -9.81
C SER A 232 5.44 20.71 -8.98
N ASP A 233 5.72 20.77 -7.67
CA ASP A 233 5.37 21.94 -6.85
C ASP A 233 6.55 22.93 -6.88
N ARG A 234 6.36 24.06 -7.54
CA ARG A 234 7.42 25.05 -7.77
C ARG A 234 7.16 26.39 -7.08
N ARG A 235 6.27 26.40 -6.11
CA ARG A 235 5.97 27.59 -5.32
C ARG A 235 7.08 27.88 -4.30
N GLU A 236 7.22 29.13 -3.93
CA GLU A 236 8.21 29.57 -2.94
C GLU A 236 7.91 29.03 -1.53
N ASP A 237 6.63 28.79 -1.21
CA ASP A 237 6.15 28.30 0.08
C ASP A 237 5.91 26.78 0.14
N ALA A 238 6.33 26.02 -0.88
CA ALA A 238 6.14 24.57 -0.97
C ALA A 238 6.71 23.78 0.25
N ASP A 239 7.70 24.29 0.95
CA ASP A 239 8.20 23.70 2.20
C ASP A 239 7.19 23.83 3.37
N LEU A 240 6.43 24.92 3.41
CA LEU A 240 5.43 25.19 4.45
C LEU A 240 4.01 24.77 4.03
N ASP A 241 3.73 24.75 2.74
CA ASP A 241 2.44 24.42 2.15
C ASP A 241 2.57 23.44 0.97
N PRO A 242 3.11 22.23 1.16
CA PRO A 242 3.26 21.24 0.09
C PRO A 242 1.90 20.70 -0.36
N GLY A 243 1.87 20.15 -1.59
CA GLY A 243 0.69 19.46 -2.14
C GLY A 243 -0.13 20.33 -3.10
N ASP A 244 0.50 21.32 -3.70
CA ASP A 244 -0.10 22.20 -4.72
C ASP A 244 0.77 22.12 -5.99
N SER A 245 0.88 20.92 -6.54
CA SER A 245 1.69 20.64 -7.73
C SER A 245 0.94 20.97 -9.01
N GLU A 246 1.68 21.47 -9.99
CA GLU A 246 1.17 21.76 -11.33
C GLU A 246 1.80 20.85 -12.37
N LEU A 247 1.14 20.72 -13.53
CA LEU A 247 1.71 20.05 -14.68
C LEU A 247 2.58 21.04 -15.48
N TYR A 248 3.74 20.54 -15.89
CA TYR A 248 4.69 21.29 -16.73
C TYR A 248 5.03 20.49 -17.99
N ARG A 249 5.00 21.18 -19.13
CA ARG A 249 5.57 20.68 -20.39
C ARG A 249 7.06 21.04 -20.44
N VAL A 250 7.92 20.04 -20.62
CA VAL A 250 9.38 20.19 -20.70
C VAL A 250 9.82 19.88 -22.13
N ASP A 251 10.37 20.85 -22.84
CA ASP A 251 10.93 20.64 -24.17
C ASP A 251 12.22 19.80 -24.07
N VAL A 252 12.27 18.68 -24.80
CA VAL A 252 13.37 17.73 -24.70
C VAL A 252 14.67 18.30 -25.26
N ALA A 253 14.65 19.17 -26.28
CA ALA A 253 15.86 19.71 -26.87
C ALA A 253 16.51 20.76 -25.97
N THR A 254 15.70 21.66 -25.38
CA THR A 254 16.16 22.83 -24.65
C THR A 254 16.08 22.74 -23.12
N GLY A 255 15.24 21.85 -22.59
CA GLY A 255 14.90 21.80 -21.16
C GLY A 255 13.94 22.92 -20.71
N THR A 256 13.40 23.70 -21.64
CA THR A 256 12.46 24.79 -21.32
C THR A 256 11.17 24.20 -20.73
N MET A 257 10.76 24.73 -19.58
CA MET A 257 9.53 24.35 -18.89
C MET A 257 8.42 25.36 -19.13
N THR A 258 7.22 24.91 -19.44
CA THR A 258 6.01 25.73 -19.57
C THR A 258 4.93 25.12 -18.69
N VAL A 259 4.33 25.93 -17.81
CA VAL A 259 3.23 25.52 -16.94
C VAL A 259 1.98 25.22 -17.77
N LEU A 260 1.29 24.16 -17.44
CA LEU A 260 0.06 23.74 -18.11
C LEU A 260 -1.19 23.96 -17.24
N THR A 261 -1.06 23.88 -15.93
CA THR A 261 -2.17 24.01 -14.98
C THR A 261 -1.83 25.08 -13.93
N ASP A 262 -2.84 25.63 -13.26
CA ASP A 262 -2.70 26.72 -12.30
C ASP A 262 -3.78 26.66 -11.20
N ARG A 263 -4.32 25.48 -10.94
CA ARG A 263 -5.34 25.27 -9.92
C ARG A 263 -4.70 25.16 -8.54
N ARG A 264 -5.44 25.61 -7.51
CA ARG A 264 -5.04 25.32 -6.14
C ARG A 264 -5.39 23.89 -5.76
N GLY A 265 -4.37 23.08 -5.50
CA GLY A 265 -4.45 21.64 -5.22
C GLY A 265 -3.53 20.86 -6.16
N ALA A 266 -3.35 19.58 -5.88
CA ALA A 266 -2.41 18.78 -6.65
C ALA A 266 -2.94 18.45 -8.05
N ASP A 267 -2.12 18.70 -9.08
CA ASP A 267 -2.26 18.15 -10.42
C ASP A 267 -1.10 17.19 -10.71
N ALA A 268 -1.41 15.93 -11.00
CA ALA A 268 -0.42 14.85 -11.07
C ALA A 268 -0.81 13.75 -12.06
N SER A 269 0.06 12.73 -12.20
CA SER A 269 -0.18 11.52 -12.99
C SER A 269 -0.62 11.80 -14.44
N PRO A 270 0.13 12.60 -15.21
CA PRO A 270 -0.24 12.88 -16.60
C PRO A 270 -0.13 11.61 -17.46
N ALA A 271 -1.13 11.36 -18.28
CA ALA A 271 -1.15 10.38 -19.36
C ALA A 271 -1.51 11.09 -20.67
N ILE A 272 -0.76 10.86 -21.74
CA ILE A 272 -0.94 11.58 -23.01
C ILE A 272 -1.51 10.61 -24.05
N GLY A 273 -2.62 11.01 -24.65
CA GLY A 273 -3.29 10.29 -25.71
C GLY A 273 -2.55 10.39 -27.05
N PRO A 274 -2.93 9.54 -28.03
CA PRO A 274 -2.29 9.51 -29.35
C PRO A 274 -2.39 10.85 -30.11
N ASP A 275 -3.42 11.65 -29.84
CA ASP A 275 -3.66 12.98 -30.44
C ASP A 275 -2.98 14.12 -29.68
N GLY A 276 -2.36 13.84 -28.52
CA GLY A 276 -1.72 14.82 -27.66
C GLY A 276 -2.58 15.35 -26.54
N THR A 277 -3.82 14.90 -26.41
CA THR A 277 -4.72 15.18 -25.27
C THR A 277 -4.12 14.63 -23.97
N ILE A 278 -4.19 15.41 -22.90
CA ILE A 278 -3.60 15.06 -21.61
C ILE A 278 -4.71 14.68 -20.62
N ALA A 279 -4.74 13.43 -20.19
CA ALA A 279 -5.50 13.01 -19.02
C ALA A 279 -4.61 13.16 -17.77
N TYR A 280 -5.16 13.63 -16.66
CA TYR A 280 -4.43 13.78 -15.42
C TYR A 280 -5.33 13.74 -14.19
N LEU A 281 -4.76 13.45 -13.05
CA LEU A 281 -5.44 13.48 -11.77
C LEU A 281 -5.29 14.84 -11.11
N GLY A 282 -6.39 15.36 -10.56
CA GLY A 282 -6.39 16.63 -9.88
C GLY A 282 -7.33 16.66 -8.67
N SER A 283 -6.95 17.46 -7.68
CA SER A 283 -7.80 17.72 -6.50
C SER A 283 -7.85 19.22 -6.21
N ASP A 284 -9.02 19.72 -5.76
CA ASP A 284 -9.16 21.10 -5.30
C ASP A 284 -8.89 21.17 -3.79
N ASP A 285 -7.92 21.97 -3.35
CA ASP A 285 -7.64 22.16 -1.92
C ASP A 285 -8.69 23.02 -1.25
N ARG A 286 -9.64 22.38 -0.58
CA ARG A 286 -10.73 22.97 0.21
C ARG A 286 -10.47 22.95 1.70
N ARG A 287 -9.26 22.57 2.11
CA ARG A 287 -8.86 22.43 3.52
C ARG A 287 -9.70 21.40 4.30
N LEU A 288 -10.13 20.33 3.60
CA LEU A 288 -10.79 19.17 4.22
C LEU A 288 -9.79 18.04 4.43
N GLY A 289 -9.97 17.24 5.46
CA GLY A 289 -9.12 16.09 5.75
C GLY A 289 -9.11 15.05 4.64
N TYR A 290 -10.24 14.89 3.96
CA TYR A 290 -10.40 14.04 2.79
C TYR A 290 -10.98 14.84 1.61
N GLN A 291 -10.32 14.78 0.47
CA GLN A 291 -10.70 15.48 -0.75
C GLN A 291 -10.53 14.53 -1.93
N LEU A 292 -11.54 14.48 -2.80
CA LEU A 292 -11.52 13.56 -3.95
C LEU A 292 -10.44 13.93 -4.97
N THR A 293 -9.78 12.91 -5.44
CA THR A 293 -8.93 12.96 -6.62
C THR A 293 -9.78 12.69 -7.86
N ASN A 294 -9.82 13.65 -8.77
CA ASN A 294 -10.68 13.62 -9.96
C ASN A 294 -9.85 13.46 -11.22
N LEU A 295 -10.47 12.93 -12.28
CA LEU A 295 -9.90 12.89 -13.62
C LEU A 295 -10.22 14.19 -14.37
N TYR A 296 -9.19 14.77 -14.95
CA TYR A 296 -9.28 15.91 -15.87
C TYR A 296 -8.72 15.51 -17.23
N VAL A 297 -9.31 16.06 -18.27
CA VAL A 297 -8.83 15.94 -19.65
C VAL A 297 -8.55 17.35 -20.18
N ARG A 298 -7.35 17.56 -20.70
CA ARG A 298 -6.89 18.82 -21.28
C ARG A 298 -6.62 18.65 -22.76
N ASP A 299 -7.36 19.41 -23.58
CA ASP A 299 -7.11 19.60 -25.00
C ASP A 299 -6.72 21.04 -25.26
N GLY A 300 -5.50 21.28 -25.77
CA GLY A 300 -4.92 22.60 -25.91
C GLY A 300 -4.83 23.36 -24.59
N GLU A 301 -5.54 24.50 -24.47
CA GLU A 301 -5.58 25.31 -23.25
C GLU A 301 -6.75 24.97 -22.31
N ALA A 302 -7.78 24.28 -22.80
CA ALA A 302 -8.96 23.92 -22.04
C ALA A 302 -8.73 22.65 -21.24
N ALA A 303 -9.10 22.68 -19.96
CA ALA A 303 -9.13 21.49 -19.09
C ALA A 303 -10.56 21.28 -18.56
N GLU A 304 -11.06 20.06 -18.65
CA GLU A 304 -12.40 19.70 -18.22
C GLU A 304 -12.33 18.53 -17.22
N ARG A 305 -13.10 18.63 -16.13
CA ARG A 305 -13.30 17.52 -15.19
C ARG A 305 -14.24 16.50 -15.82
N VAL A 306 -13.74 15.28 -15.99
CA VAL A 306 -14.52 14.16 -16.46
C VAL A 306 -15.19 13.43 -15.29
N LEU A 307 -16.38 12.88 -15.48
CA LEU A 307 -17.14 12.17 -14.44
C LEU A 307 -17.47 13.02 -13.20
N PRO A 308 -17.97 14.26 -13.33
CA PRO A 308 -18.18 15.15 -12.17
C PRO A 308 -19.19 14.64 -11.16
N ALA A 309 -20.02 13.65 -11.51
CA ALA A 309 -21.00 13.01 -10.63
C ALA A 309 -20.43 11.80 -9.86
N LEU A 310 -19.23 11.35 -10.17
CA LEU A 310 -18.60 10.23 -9.48
C LEU A 310 -18.02 10.70 -8.15
N ASP A 311 -18.53 10.19 -7.05
CA ASP A 311 -18.08 10.49 -5.68
C ASP A 311 -17.08 9.42 -5.21
N ARG A 312 -15.99 9.24 -5.98
CA ARG A 312 -14.89 8.29 -5.71
C ARG A 312 -13.56 8.86 -6.19
N ASP A 313 -12.47 8.50 -5.50
CA ASP A 313 -11.11 8.78 -5.96
C ASP A 313 -10.79 7.99 -7.21
N LEU A 314 -10.37 8.68 -8.25
CA LEU A 314 -9.84 8.08 -9.46
C LEU A 314 -8.32 7.91 -9.36
N GLN A 315 -7.79 6.83 -9.95
CA GLN A 315 -6.40 6.40 -9.85
C GLN A 315 -5.86 5.99 -11.22
N ASP A 316 -4.57 6.25 -11.47
CA ASP A 316 -3.75 5.69 -12.55
C ASP A 316 -4.38 5.80 -13.95
N PRO A 317 -4.68 6.99 -14.48
CA PRO A 317 -5.27 7.13 -15.80
C PRO A 317 -4.31 6.60 -16.88
N ALA A 318 -4.83 5.78 -17.81
CA ALA A 318 -4.08 5.25 -18.94
C ALA A 318 -4.94 5.26 -20.20
N TRP A 319 -4.38 5.75 -21.30
CA TRP A 319 -5.10 5.75 -22.59
C TRP A 319 -5.16 4.35 -23.21
N ALA A 320 -6.32 4.05 -23.74
CA ALA A 320 -6.61 2.91 -24.60
C ALA A 320 -7.24 3.46 -25.89
N ASP A 321 -6.44 3.74 -26.89
CA ASP A 321 -6.81 4.49 -28.07
C ASP A 321 -7.43 5.86 -27.71
N ASP A 322 -8.74 6.04 -27.84
CA ASP A 322 -9.51 7.25 -27.54
C ASP A 322 -10.30 7.17 -26.21
N GLU A 323 -10.22 6.07 -25.50
CA GLU A 323 -10.84 5.87 -24.18
C GLU A 323 -9.76 5.92 -23.06
N ILE A 324 -10.18 6.21 -21.82
CA ILE A 324 -9.26 6.27 -20.66
C ILE A 324 -9.61 5.16 -19.68
N VAL A 325 -8.66 4.29 -19.37
CA VAL A 325 -8.76 3.31 -18.28
C VAL A 325 -8.38 3.95 -16.97
N VAL A 326 -9.18 3.72 -15.93
CA VAL A 326 -8.95 4.21 -14.56
C VAL A 326 -9.26 3.11 -13.55
N ALA A 327 -8.65 3.22 -12.36
CA ALA A 327 -9.07 2.45 -11.20
C ALA A 327 -9.73 3.38 -10.17
N TYR A 328 -10.61 2.80 -9.32
CA TYR A 328 -11.23 3.50 -8.20
C TYR A 328 -11.74 2.52 -7.15
N ASP A 329 -11.77 2.95 -5.88
CA ASP A 329 -12.32 2.16 -4.79
C ASP A 329 -13.82 2.43 -4.61
N ASP A 330 -14.62 1.38 -4.55
CA ASP A 330 -16.06 1.45 -4.26
C ASP A 330 -16.46 0.34 -3.28
N GLN A 331 -16.98 0.74 -2.13
CA GLN A 331 -17.41 -0.15 -1.03
C GLN A 331 -16.35 -1.21 -0.66
N GLY A 332 -15.10 -0.76 -0.50
CA GLY A 332 -13.97 -1.63 -0.13
C GLY A 332 -13.38 -2.44 -1.29
N THR A 333 -13.94 -2.39 -2.48
CA THR A 333 -13.43 -3.11 -3.67
C THR A 333 -12.81 -2.14 -4.66
N THR A 334 -11.60 -2.43 -5.15
CA THR A 334 -11.01 -1.64 -6.24
C THR A 334 -11.53 -2.13 -7.58
N ARG A 335 -12.13 -1.23 -8.34
CA ARG A 335 -12.70 -1.47 -9.66
C ARG A 335 -11.79 -0.91 -10.75
N LEU A 336 -11.77 -1.60 -11.88
CA LEU A 336 -11.13 -1.18 -13.11
C LEU A 336 -12.23 -0.81 -14.10
N ALA A 337 -12.15 0.36 -14.70
CA ALA A 337 -13.18 0.86 -15.62
C ALA A 337 -12.59 1.70 -16.75
N VAL A 338 -13.38 1.82 -17.82
CA VAL A 338 -13.12 2.71 -18.94
C VAL A 338 -14.01 3.95 -18.80
N VAL A 339 -13.44 5.10 -18.98
CA VAL A 339 -14.15 6.35 -19.26
C VAL A 339 -14.29 6.47 -20.77
N THR A 340 -15.53 6.37 -21.25
CA THR A 340 -15.84 6.39 -22.67
C THR A 340 -15.73 7.81 -23.25
N ASP A 341 -15.72 7.94 -24.58
CA ASP A 341 -15.79 9.20 -25.31
C ASP A 341 -17.02 10.08 -24.95
N ARG A 342 -18.07 9.45 -24.38
CA ARG A 342 -19.28 10.13 -23.90
C ARG A 342 -19.21 10.59 -22.45
N GLY A 343 -18.08 10.35 -21.76
CA GLY A 343 -17.93 10.64 -20.34
C GLY A 343 -18.74 9.70 -19.43
N GLU A 344 -19.01 8.48 -19.89
CA GLU A 344 -19.66 7.42 -19.11
C GLU A 344 -18.60 6.46 -18.56
N LEU A 345 -18.87 5.88 -17.38
CA LEU A 345 -18.02 4.88 -16.76
C LEU A 345 -18.50 3.47 -17.08
N ARG A 346 -17.68 2.68 -17.80
CA ARG A 346 -17.94 1.28 -18.09
C ARG A 346 -16.99 0.38 -17.31
N GLN A 347 -17.51 -0.39 -16.37
CA GLN A 347 -16.71 -1.32 -15.57
C GLN A 347 -16.12 -2.44 -16.44
N LEU A 348 -14.83 -2.74 -16.25
CA LEU A 348 -14.11 -3.84 -16.89
C LEU A 348 -13.96 -5.03 -15.95
N ALA A 349 -13.47 -4.78 -14.73
CA ALA A 349 -13.21 -5.78 -13.72
C ALA A 349 -13.33 -5.19 -12.32
N GLU A 350 -13.33 -6.06 -11.33
CA GLU A 350 -13.22 -5.73 -9.90
C GLU A 350 -12.13 -6.56 -9.23
N ASN A 351 -11.84 -6.25 -7.98
CA ASN A 351 -10.81 -6.94 -7.19
C ASN A 351 -9.38 -6.71 -7.71
N LEU A 352 -9.11 -5.57 -8.33
CA LEU A 352 -7.74 -5.11 -8.53
C LEU A 352 -7.07 -4.92 -7.17
N GLY A 353 -5.90 -5.52 -6.94
CA GLY A 353 -5.25 -5.42 -5.63
C GLY A 353 -4.31 -6.56 -5.28
N GLY A 354 -4.18 -6.84 -3.97
CA GLY A 354 -3.47 -8.01 -3.43
C GLY A 354 -1.96 -7.85 -3.28
N THR A 355 -1.42 -6.65 -3.48
CA THR A 355 0.00 -6.36 -3.25
C THR A 355 0.29 -6.03 -1.77
N SER A 356 -0.73 -5.70 -0.97
CA SER A 356 -0.64 -5.52 0.47
C SER A 356 -0.96 -6.83 1.19
N ILE A 357 0.00 -7.77 1.23
CA ILE A 357 -0.22 -9.14 1.73
C ILE A 357 -0.53 -9.24 3.24
N GLY A 358 -0.06 -8.28 4.05
CA GLY A 358 -0.26 -8.32 5.50
C GLY A 358 -1.70 -8.00 5.89
N ARG A 359 -2.26 -6.94 5.33
CA ARG A 359 -3.60 -6.41 5.64
C ARG A 359 -4.39 -6.14 4.36
N PRO A 360 -5.73 -6.22 4.37
CA PRO A 360 -6.56 -6.16 3.17
C PRO A 360 -6.79 -4.72 2.68
N TYR A 361 -5.72 -3.90 2.62
CA TYR A 361 -5.76 -2.57 2.03
C TYR A 361 -5.93 -2.62 0.51
N GLY A 362 -6.39 -1.53 -0.07
CA GLY A 362 -6.31 -1.27 -1.50
C GLY A 362 -4.87 -1.30 -2.00
N GLY A 363 -4.71 -1.20 -3.29
CA GLY A 363 -3.42 -1.26 -3.99
C GLY A 363 -3.43 -2.34 -5.05
N GLY A 364 -2.62 -2.16 -6.04
CA GLY A 364 -2.55 -2.99 -7.23
C GLY A 364 -2.01 -2.15 -8.37
N SER A 365 -1.98 -2.67 -9.55
CA SER A 365 -1.55 -1.95 -10.73
C SER A 365 -2.13 -2.60 -11.99
N PHE A 366 -2.21 -1.81 -13.04
CA PHE A 366 -2.64 -2.28 -14.35
C PHE A 366 -1.83 -1.61 -15.47
N SER A 367 -1.94 -2.14 -16.68
CA SER A 367 -1.41 -1.56 -17.91
C SER A 367 -2.32 -1.86 -19.08
N VAL A 368 -2.23 -1.05 -20.14
CA VAL A 368 -3.07 -1.13 -21.34
C VAL A 368 -2.19 -1.38 -22.56
N GLY A 369 -2.63 -2.28 -23.45
CA GLY A 369 -1.96 -2.57 -24.72
C GLY A 369 -2.77 -3.52 -25.59
N GLY A 370 -2.77 -3.28 -26.90
CA GLY A 370 -3.42 -4.16 -27.90
C GLY A 370 -4.89 -4.44 -27.64
N GLY A 371 -5.66 -3.46 -27.15
CA GLY A 371 -7.08 -3.61 -26.83
C GLY A 371 -7.38 -4.42 -25.56
N ARG A 372 -6.41 -4.62 -24.70
CA ARG A 372 -6.50 -5.36 -23.43
C ARG A 372 -5.93 -4.57 -22.26
N VAL A 373 -6.34 -4.97 -21.06
CA VAL A 373 -5.80 -4.50 -19.78
C VAL A 373 -5.24 -5.69 -19.03
N ALA A 374 -3.95 -5.65 -18.66
CA ALA A 374 -3.36 -6.57 -17.69
C ALA A 374 -3.36 -5.92 -16.31
N PHE A 375 -3.72 -6.65 -15.27
CA PHE A 375 -3.84 -6.12 -13.92
C PHE A 375 -3.55 -7.16 -12.84
N THR A 376 -3.31 -6.69 -11.61
CA THR A 376 -3.20 -7.55 -10.43
C THR A 376 -4.59 -7.87 -9.90
N LEU A 377 -4.93 -9.16 -9.84
CA LEU A 377 -6.21 -9.67 -9.33
C LEU A 377 -6.01 -10.32 -7.96
N THR A 378 -6.88 -10.01 -7.01
CA THR A 378 -6.88 -10.62 -5.67
C THR A 378 -8.26 -11.11 -5.28
N ALA A 379 -8.31 -12.01 -4.29
CA ALA A 379 -9.53 -12.39 -3.59
C ALA A 379 -9.19 -12.70 -2.11
N PRO A 380 -10.17 -12.94 -1.23
CA PRO A 380 -9.87 -13.27 0.16
C PRO A 380 -8.99 -14.51 0.37
N ASP A 381 -8.94 -15.41 -0.62
CA ASP A 381 -8.22 -16.68 -0.59
C ASP A 381 -6.87 -16.64 -1.35
N HIS A 382 -6.51 -15.53 -1.99
CA HIS A 382 -5.19 -15.40 -2.64
C HIS A 382 -4.69 -13.96 -2.72
N PRO A 383 -3.37 -13.73 -2.55
CA PRO A 383 -2.72 -12.46 -2.89
C PRO A 383 -2.81 -12.15 -4.39
N ALA A 384 -2.13 -11.08 -4.83
CA ALA A 384 -2.14 -10.67 -6.23
C ALA A 384 -1.62 -11.75 -7.18
N ASP A 385 -2.45 -12.11 -8.14
CA ASP A 385 -2.12 -12.81 -9.37
C ASP A 385 -2.21 -11.89 -10.58
N VAL A 386 -1.67 -12.31 -11.72
CA VAL A 386 -1.84 -11.60 -12.98
C VAL A 386 -3.16 -12.00 -13.63
N ALA A 387 -3.92 -11.01 -14.09
CA ALA A 387 -5.12 -11.21 -14.88
C ALA A 387 -5.13 -10.28 -16.09
N VAL A 388 -5.95 -10.62 -17.08
CA VAL A 388 -6.26 -9.79 -18.25
C VAL A 388 -7.76 -9.68 -18.46
N VAL A 389 -8.16 -8.57 -19.08
CA VAL A 389 -9.52 -8.33 -19.54
C VAL A 389 -9.46 -7.55 -20.86
N ASP A 390 -10.36 -7.82 -21.80
CA ASP A 390 -10.47 -7.03 -23.01
C ASP A 390 -11.07 -5.65 -22.69
N ILE A 391 -10.72 -4.64 -23.46
CA ILE A 391 -11.14 -3.26 -23.20
C ILE A 391 -12.67 -3.09 -23.34
N ASP A 392 -13.36 -3.99 -24.02
CA ASP A 392 -14.82 -4.01 -24.09
C ASP A 392 -15.50 -4.65 -22.88
N GLY A 393 -14.71 -5.18 -21.92
CA GLY A 393 -15.15 -5.85 -20.70
C GLY A 393 -15.31 -7.36 -20.84
N GLY A 394 -15.01 -7.94 -22.03
CA GLY A 394 -15.01 -9.38 -22.25
C GLY A 394 -13.70 -10.05 -21.80
N GLY A 395 -13.63 -11.37 -21.91
CA GLY A 395 -12.38 -12.14 -21.83
C GLY A 395 -11.65 -12.13 -20.51
N LEU A 396 -12.29 -11.73 -19.39
CA LEU A 396 -11.65 -11.72 -18.07
C LEU A 396 -11.05 -13.10 -17.75
N ARG A 397 -9.75 -13.13 -17.47
CA ARG A 397 -8.99 -14.35 -17.17
C ARG A 397 -7.90 -14.10 -16.15
N ARG A 398 -7.88 -14.88 -15.06
CA ARG A 398 -6.72 -15.03 -14.19
C ARG A 398 -5.66 -15.90 -14.90
N LEU A 399 -4.46 -15.40 -15.03
CA LEU A 399 -3.37 -16.05 -15.79
C LEU A 399 -2.43 -16.86 -14.90
N THR A 400 -2.29 -16.48 -13.62
CA THR A 400 -1.37 -17.13 -12.68
C THR A 400 -2.11 -17.68 -11.47
N ASP A 401 -1.48 -18.62 -10.76
CA ASP A 401 -1.88 -19.16 -9.46
C ASP A 401 -0.59 -19.34 -8.64
N LEU A 402 -0.05 -18.18 -8.16
CA LEU A 402 1.30 -18.13 -7.60
C LEU A 402 1.44 -18.85 -6.26
N ASN A 403 0.33 -19.03 -5.53
CA ASN A 403 0.31 -19.68 -4.21
C ASN A 403 -0.48 -20.99 -4.20
N GLY A 404 -0.78 -21.55 -5.38
CA GLY A 404 -1.59 -22.76 -5.49
C GLY A 404 -0.98 -23.99 -4.79
N ASP A 405 0.34 -24.10 -4.77
CA ASP A 405 1.07 -25.15 -4.06
C ASP A 405 0.99 -25.01 -2.53
N LEU A 406 1.11 -23.79 -1.99
CA LEU A 406 0.94 -23.53 -0.55
C LEU A 406 -0.51 -23.79 -0.13
N PHE A 407 -1.49 -23.20 -0.82
CA PHE A 407 -2.91 -23.30 -0.42
C PHE A 407 -3.53 -24.70 -0.69
N GLN A 408 -2.90 -25.53 -1.50
CA GLN A 408 -3.23 -26.95 -1.56
C GLN A 408 -2.83 -27.72 -0.29
N GLN A 409 -1.90 -27.21 0.50
CA GLN A 409 -1.38 -27.84 1.72
C GLN A 409 -1.89 -27.17 2.99
N ARG A 410 -2.58 -26.04 2.91
CA ARG A 410 -3.11 -25.27 4.05
C ARG A 410 -4.62 -25.06 3.93
N THR A 411 -5.25 -24.88 5.09
CA THR A 411 -6.66 -24.46 5.16
C THR A 411 -6.74 -23.01 5.58
N LEU A 412 -7.45 -22.22 4.78
CA LEU A 412 -7.71 -20.81 5.06
C LEU A 412 -9.01 -20.62 5.83
N GLY A 413 -9.11 -19.51 6.55
CA GLY A 413 -10.36 -19.00 7.10
C GLY A 413 -11.25 -18.43 6.00
N GLU A 414 -12.56 -18.69 6.07
CA GLU A 414 -13.53 -18.13 5.13
C GLU A 414 -13.89 -16.70 5.50
N VAL A 415 -13.95 -15.83 4.49
CA VAL A 415 -14.29 -14.41 4.66
C VAL A 415 -15.74 -14.19 4.26
N GLU A 416 -16.50 -13.56 5.15
CA GLU A 416 -17.92 -13.23 4.97
C GLU A 416 -18.15 -11.73 5.20
N GLU A 417 -18.93 -11.10 4.34
CA GLU A 417 -19.31 -9.69 4.46
C GLU A 417 -20.32 -9.49 5.62
N ILE A 418 -20.15 -8.40 6.37
CA ILE A 418 -21.05 -8.00 7.45
C ILE A 418 -21.36 -6.51 7.37
N TRP A 419 -22.57 -6.15 7.76
CA TRP A 419 -23.00 -4.77 7.91
C TRP A 419 -23.52 -4.52 9.33
N ALA A 420 -23.03 -3.45 9.93
CA ALA A 420 -23.55 -2.97 11.21
C ALA A 420 -24.35 -1.66 11.01
N GLU A 421 -25.23 -1.36 11.95
CA GLU A 421 -25.89 -0.07 12.04
C GLU A 421 -25.31 0.72 13.21
N SER A 422 -24.71 1.87 12.92
CA SER A 422 -24.04 2.71 13.92
C SER A 422 -25.03 3.20 14.99
N SER A 423 -24.67 3.01 16.25
CA SER A 423 -25.46 3.51 17.40
C SER A 423 -25.48 5.03 17.46
N ALA A 424 -24.55 5.73 16.81
CA ALA A 424 -24.46 7.18 16.81
C ALA A 424 -25.58 7.84 15.98
N ASP A 425 -25.90 7.29 14.80
CA ASP A 425 -26.79 7.93 13.83
C ASP A 425 -27.53 6.99 12.88
N GLY A 426 -27.45 5.66 13.09
CA GLY A 426 -28.14 4.67 12.28
C GLY A 426 -27.51 4.41 10.90
N ARG A 427 -26.31 4.96 10.66
CA ARG A 427 -25.61 4.79 9.39
C ARG A 427 -25.03 3.36 9.28
N ARG A 428 -25.01 2.84 8.05
CA ARG A 428 -24.44 1.50 7.79
C ARG A 428 -22.92 1.56 7.79
N VAL A 429 -22.30 0.64 8.52
CA VAL A 429 -20.85 0.41 8.60
C VAL A 429 -20.54 -0.93 7.96
N HIS A 430 -19.68 -0.93 6.97
CA HIS A 430 -19.28 -2.12 6.20
C HIS A 430 -18.09 -2.82 6.85
N GLY A 431 -18.08 -4.15 6.84
CA GLY A 431 -16.99 -4.96 7.36
C GLY A 431 -16.99 -6.40 6.86
N TRP A 432 -16.04 -7.15 7.34
CA TRP A 432 -15.86 -8.57 7.03
C TRP A 432 -15.50 -9.36 8.26
N VAL A 433 -15.96 -10.60 8.29
CA VAL A 433 -15.66 -11.57 9.32
C VAL A 433 -14.87 -12.71 8.70
N VAL A 434 -13.69 -13.02 9.26
CA VAL A 434 -12.93 -14.21 8.90
C VAL A 434 -13.19 -15.29 9.92
N ARG A 435 -13.78 -16.40 9.50
CA ARG A 435 -14.05 -17.57 10.35
C ARG A 435 -12.83 -18.46 10.43
N PRO A 436 -12.53 -19.07 11.60
CA PRO A 436 -11.39 -19.98 11.72
C PRO A 436 -11.52 -21.22 10.82
N PRO A 437 -10.41 -21.81 10.33
CA PRO A 437 -10.43 -23.10 9.66
C PRO A 437 -11.12 -24.16 10.52
N GLY A 438 -11.95 -25.00 9.89
CA GLY A 438 -12.74 -26.00 10.61
C GLY A 438 -13.87 -25.40 11.47
N PHE A 439 -14.40 -24.25 11.08
CA PHE A 439 -15.47 -23.55 11.77
C PHE A 439 -16.70 -24.44 12.02
N ASP A 440 -17.18 -24.45 13.27
CA ASP A 440 -18.42 -25.12 13.69
C ASP A 440 -19.37 -24.07 14.31
N ARG A 441 -20.52 -23.85 13.69
CA ARG A 441 -21.52 -22.86 14.14
C ARG A 441 -22.06 -23.11 15.56
N ASN A 442 -21.93 -24.33 16.08
CA ASN A 442 -22.38 -24.69 17.43
C ASN A 442 -21.35 -24.38 18.53
N ARG A 443 -20.15 -23.94 18.15
CA ARG A 443 -19.10 -23.51 19.08
C ARG A 443 -19.08 -21.99 19.19
N ARG A 444 -18.53 -21.49 20.30
CA ARG A 444 -18.23 -20.08 20.49
C ARG A 444 -16.74 -19.82 20.35
N TYR A 445 -16.41 -18.76 19.65
CA TYR A 445 -15.04 -18.37 19.31
C TYR A 445 -14.71 -17.00 19.89
N PRO A 446 -13.46 -16.77 20.33
CA PRO A 446 -12.99 -15.44 20.67
C PRO A 446 -12.99 -14.55 19.42
N LEU A 447 -13.18 -13.24 19.60
CA LEU A 447 -13.16 -12.24 18.53
C LEU A 447 -11.91 -11.38 18.62
N VAL A 448 -11.27 -11.12 17.49
CA VAL A 448 -10.31 -10.03 17.31
C VAL A 448 -10.96 -8.95 16.44
N LEU A 449 -11.13 -7.76 16.97
CA LEU A 449 -11.40 -6.55 16.18
C LEU A 449 -10.05 -6.01 15.68
N GLU A 450 -9.84 -6.00 14.37
CA GLU A 450 -8.68 -5.45 13.68
C GLU A 450 -9.07 -4.13 12.99
N ILE A 451 -8.43 -3.01 13.39
CA ILE A 451 -8.80 -1.67 12.95
C ILE A 451 -7.73 -1.15 11.98
N HIS A 452 -8.15 -0.71 10.78
CA HIS A 452 -7.24 -0.14 9.80
C HIS A 452 -6.62 1.17 10.25
N GLY A 453 -5.47 1.49 9.66
CA GLY A 453 -4.81 2.79 9.80
C GLY A 453 -5.39 3.82 8.82
N GLY A 454 -4.77 4.95 8.78
CA GLY A 454 -5.18 6.11 8.01
C GLY A 454 -5.44 7.27 8.95
N PRO A 455 -6.71 7.74 9.14
CA PRO A 455 -8.01 7.08 8.94
C PRO A 455 -8.53 7.03 7.51
N PHE A 456 -8.09 7.94 6.62
CA PHE A 456 -8.51 7.96 5.23
C PHE A 456 -7.87 6.82 4.43
N ALA A 457 -8.40 5.62 4.64
CA ALA A 457 -8.05 4.38 3.99
C ALA A 457 -9.27 3.46 3.99
N ASN A 458 -9.21 2.31 3.33
CA ASN A 458 -10.24 1.29 3.42
C ASN A 458 -9.63 -0.11 3.45
N TYR A 459 -10.32 -1.03 4.13
CA TYR A 459 -10.18 -2.46 3.96
C TYR A 459 -11.19 -2.99 2.93
N GLY A 460 -10.93 -4.17 2.41
CA GLY A 460 -11.82 -4.81 1.45
C GLY A 460 -11.74 -6.34 1.47
N PRO A 461 -12.49 -7.02 0.58
CA PRO A 461 -12.51 -8.47 0.48
C PRO A 461 -11.25 -8.98 -0.24
N ARG A 462 -10.07 -8.72 0.34
CA ARG A 462 -8.76 -9.05 -0.19
C ARG A 462 -8.04 -10.00 0.76
N PHE A 463 -7.04 -10.71 0.25
CA PHE A 463 -6.19 -11.56 1.08
C PHE A 463 -5.49 -10.74 2.17
N SER A 464 -5.48 -11.28 3.38
CA SER A 464 -4.80 -10.71 4.54
C SER A 464 -4.10 -11.80 5.33
N MET A 465 -2.79 -11.86 5.26
CA MET A 465 -2.02 -12.86 6.03
C MET A 465 -2.20 -12.68 7.55
N GLU A 466 -2.31 -11.44 8.04
CA GLU A 466 -2.56 -11.18 9.47
C GLU A 466 -3.92 -11.76 9.91
N ALA A 467 -5.00 -11.46 9.16
CA ALA A 467 -6.33 -11.96 9.49
C ALA A 467 -6.41 -13.49 9.37
N GLN A 468 -5.76 -14.07 8.37
CA GLN A 468 -5.70 -15.52 8.18
C GLN A 468 -4.92 -16.21 9.30
N LEU A 469 -3.83 -15.63 9.81
CA LEU A 469 -3.08 -16.15 10.94
C LEU A 469 -3.86 -16.06 12.27
N TYR A 470 -4.60 -14.97 12.50
CA TYR A 470 -5.50 -14.88 13.65
C TYR A 470 -6.62 -15.93 13.56
N ALA A 471 -7.20 -16.11 12.38
CA ALA A 471 -8.21 -17.15 12.15
C ALA A 471 -7.63 -18.55 12.33
N ALA A 472 -6.41 -18.82 11.85
CA ALA A 472 -5.69 -20.07 12.04
C ALA A 472 -5.43 -20.38 13.52
N ALA A 473 -5.25 -19.35 14.36
CA ALA A 473 -5.16 -19.50 15.81
C ALA A 473 -6.51 -19.75 16.49
N GLY A 474 -7.62 -19.77 15.76
CA GLY A 474 -8.95 -20.08 16.28
C GLY A 474 -9.79 -18.86 16.67
N TYR A 475 -9.42 -17.64 16.25
CA TYR A 475 -10.22 -16.45 16.42
C TYR A 475 -11.20 -16.26 15.25
N VAL A 476 -12.35 -15.68 15.54
CA VAL A 476 -13.12 -14.92 14.55
C VAL A 476 -12.47 -13.54 14.43
N VAL A 477 -12.17 -13.11 13.21
CA VAL A 477 -11.53 -11.81 12.97
C VAL A 477 -12.53 -10.88 12.33
N LEU A 478 -12.81 -9.76 12.96
CA LEU A 478 -13.65 -8.69 12.44
C LEU A 478 -12.78 -7.53 11.99
N TYR A 479 -12.94 -7.07 10.76
CA TYR A 479 -12.36 -5.83 10.29
C TYR A 479 -13.41 -5.01 9.52
N THR A 480 -13.40 -3.69 9.69
CA THR A 480 -14.49 -2.83 9.23
C THR A 480 -13.96 -1.52 8.66
N ASN A 481 -14.84 -0.81 7.94
CA ASN A 481 -14.63 0.54 7.45
C ASN A 481 -15.55 1.52 8.21
N PRO A 482 -15.14 2.02 9.39
CA PRO A 482 -15.91 3.03 10.12
C PRO A 482 -15.93 4.36 9.33
N ARG A 483 -16.76 5.32 9.79
CA ARG A 483 -16.72 6.69 9.26
C ARG A 483 -15.29 7.23 9.22
N GLY A 484 -14.97 8.00 8.17
CA GLY A 484 -13.60 8.41 7.85
C GLY A 484 -12.91 7.51 6.84
N SER A 485 -13.40 6.28 6.61
CA SER A 485 -12.84 5.41 5.58
C SER A 485 -13.10 5.98 4.18
N THR A 486 -12.15 5.77 3.27
CA THR A 486 -12.33 6.03 1.84
C THR A 486 -13.24 4.98 1.19
N SER A 487 -13.55 5.11 -0.10
CA SER A 487 -14.37 4.14 -0.83
C SER A 487 -15.90 4.29 -0.67
N TYR A 488 -16.37 5.22 0.17
CA TYR A 488 -17.80 5.45 0.46
C TYR A 488 -18.25 6.89 0.13
N GLY A 489 -17.44 7.64 -0.59
CA GLY A 489 -17.68 9.01 -0.98
C GLY A 489 -17.07 10.04 -0.01
N GLU A 490 -16.97 11.28 -0.50
CA GLU A 490 -16.29 12.37 0.20
C GLU A 490 -17.00 12.73 1.52
N ALA A 491 -18.33 12.72 1.50
CA ALA A 491 -19.11 13.02 2.71
C ALA A 491 -18.88 12.00 3.82
N PHE A 492 -18.72 10.71 3.48
CA PHE A 492 -18.44 9.66 4.48
C PHE A 492 -17.01 9.79 5.04
N GLY A 493 -16.03 10.07 4.19
CA GLY A 493 -14.64 10.32 4.61
C GLY A 493 -14.57 11.52 5.59
N ASN A 494 -15.27 12.61 5.31
CA ASN A 494 -15.23 13.82 6.13
C ASN A 494 -16.14 13.80 7.37
N LEU A 495 -16.83 12.70 7.69
CA LEU A 495 -17.57 12.59 8.96
C LEU A 495 -16.67 12.69 10.20
N ILE A 496 -15.39 12.50 10.04
CA ILE A 496 -14.37 12.64 11.08
C ILE A 496 -13.59 13.96 10.98
N ASP A 497 -13.94 14.83 10.05
CA ASP A 497 -13.25 16.12 9.89
C ASP A 497 -13.29 16.89 11.23
N ARG A 498 -12.11 17.25 11.74
CA ARG A 498 -11.90 17.88 13.06
C ARG A 498 -12.56 17.16 14.24
N ALA A 499 -12.92 15.89 14.09
CA ALA A 499 -13.68 15.10 15.08
C ALA A 499 -13.15 13.67 15.30
N TYR A 500 -11.85 13.45 15.05
CA TYR A 500 -11.19 12.15 15.22
C TYR A 500 -10.21 12.15 16.42
N PRO A 501 -10.23 11.11 17.29
CA PRO A 501 -11.27 10.11 17.45
C PRO A 501 -12.62 10.70 17.88
N GLY A 502 -13.71 10.04 17.54
CA GLY A 502 -15.06 10.50 17.82
C GLY A 502 -16.11 9.39 17.66
N GLN A 503 -17.11 9.61 16.81
CA GLN A 503 -18.18 8.63 16.54
C GLN A 503 -17.73 7.42 15.71
N ASP A 504 -16.51 7.40 15.19
CA ASP A 504 -15.83 6.20 14.67
C ASP A 504 -15.72 5.11 15.75
N TYR A 505 -15.61 5.49 17.03
CA TYR A 505 -15.76 4.59 18.17
C TYR A 505 -17.13 3.90 18.17
N ASP A 506 -18.21 4.65 17.98
CA ASP A 506 -19.57 4.09 17.97
C ASP A 506 -19.77 3.11 16.81
N ASP A 507 -19.20 3.41 15.64
CA ASP A 507 -19.21 2.53 14.47
C ASP A 507 -18.52 1.20 14.76
N LEU A 508 -17.32 1.25 15.39
CA LEU A 508 -16.56 0.06 15.75
C LEU A 508 -17.28 -0.78 16.82
N MET A 509 -17.86 -0.16 17.85
CA MET A 509 -18.59 -0.89 18.88
C MET A 509 -19.87 -1.53 18.33
N SER A 510 -20.59 -0.83 17.45
CA SER A 510 -21.76 -1.39 16.74
C SER A 510 -21.37 -2.57 15.83
N SER A 511 -20.19 -2.51 15.21
CA SER A 511 -19.70 -3.62 14.41
C SER A 511 -19.36 -4.86 15.26
N VAL A 512 -18.83 -4.65 16.48
CA VAL A 512 -18.62 -5.75 17.44
C VAL A 512 -19.95 -6.35 17.86
N ASP A 513 -20.98 -5.50 18.12
CA ASP A 513 -22.32 -5.98 18.47
C ASP A 513 -22.95 -6.80 17.34
N ALA A 514 -22.82 -6.33 16.09
CA ALA A 514 -23.28 -7.10 14.92
C ALA A 514 -22.55 -8.45 14.78
N ALA A 515 -21.26 -8.53 15.10
CA ALA A 515 -20.52 -9.78 15.11
C ALA A 515 -20.99 -10.73 16.26
N LEU A 516 -21.35 -10.21 17.42
CA LEU A 516 -21.95 -10.98 18.53
C LEU A 516 -23.31 -11.55 18.14
N ASP A 517 -24.13 -10.81 17.40
CA ASP A 517 -25.45 -11.21 16.93
C ASP A 517 -25.39 -12.41 15.94
N LEU A 518 -24.21 -12.71 15.34
CA LEU A 518 -24.01 -13.93 14.57
C LEU A 518 -24.17 -15.21 15.43
N GLY A 519 -24.08 -15.11 16.77
CA GLY A 519 -24.38 -16.15 17.76
C GLY A 519 -23.26 -17.17 18.02
N TYR A 520 -22.14 -17.07 17.32
CA TYR A 520 -20.96 -17.93 17.51
C TYR A 520 -19.74 -17.20 18.09
N VAL A 521 -19.84 -15.90 18.36
CA VAL A 521 -18.80 -15.14 19.06
C VAL A 521 -19.01 -15.21 20.57
N ASP A 522 -17.91 -15.34 21.31
CA ASP A 522 -17.91 -15.38 22.77
C ASP A 522 -17.78 -13.96 23.32
N PRO A 523 -18.82 -13.42 23.99
CA PRO A 523 -18.82 -12.05 24.49
C PRO A 523 -17.78 -11.79 25.60
N ASP A 524 -17.30 -12.83 26.27
CA ASP A 524 -16.32 -12.73 27.35
C ASP A 524 -14.86 -12.79 26.83
N ARG A 525 -14.68 -13.06 25.54
CA ARG A 525 -13.36 -13.19 24.89
C ARG A 525 -13.24 -12.31 23.66
N LEU A 526 -13.31 -11.00 23.89
CA LEU A 526 -13.14 -9.97 22.85
C LEU A 526 -11.74 -9.36 22.97
N TYR A 527 -11.07 -9.21 21.84
CA TYR A 527 -9.73 -8.62 21.73
C TYR A 527 -9.72 -7.52 20.68
N VAL A 528 -8.86 -6.51 20.83
CA VAL A 528 -8.78 -5.40 19.88
C VAL A 528 -7.34 -5.07 19.55
N THR A 529 -7.08 -4.81 18.28
CA THR A 529 -5.80 -4.34 17.79
C THR A 529 -5.98 -3.43 16.58
N GLY A 530 -5.00 -2.59 16.35
CA GLY A 530 -4.92 -1.73 15.18
C GLY A 530 -3.58 -1.01 15.13
N GLY A 531 -3.19 -0.53 13.98
CA GLY A 531 -1.94 0.19 13.81
C GLY A 531 -2.14 1.59 13.21
N SER A 532 -1.28 2.55 13.57
CA SER A 532 -1.39 3.93 13.10
C SER A 532 -2.73 4.56 13.56
N GLY A 533 -3.57 5.03 12.64
CA GLY A 533 -4.95 5.43 12.95
C GLY A 533 -5.72 4.34 13.73
N GLY A 534 -5.60 3.07 13.35
CA GLY A 534 -6.18 1.96 14.11
C GLY A 534 -5.57 1.81 15.52
N GLY A 535 -4.31 2.17 15.72
CA GLY A 535 -3.66 2.25 17.02
C GLY A 535 -4.21 3.38 17.89
N VAL A 536 -4.50 4.53 17.28
CA VAL A 536 -5.21 5.64 17.94
C VAL A 536 -6.58 5.16 18.45
N LEU A 537 -7.36 4.52 17.57
CA LEU A 537 -8.71 4.04 17.92
C LEU A 537 -8.65 2.90 18.95
N THR A 538 -7.67 2.00 18.88
CA THR A 538 -7.48 0.97 19.90
C THR A 538 -7.21 1.59 21.28
N ALA A 539 -6.30 2.58 21.36
CA ALA A 539 -6.00 3.29 22.61
C ALA A 539 -7.20 4.12 23.11
N TRP A 540 -7.97 4.69 22.19
CA TRP A 540 -9.21 5.40 22.51
C TRP A 540 -10.27 4.46 23.09
N ILE A 541 -10.50 3.30 22.44
CA ILE A 541 -11.47 2.29 22.87
C ILE A 541 -11.20 1.85 24.30
N VAL A 542 -9.96 1.45 24.64
CA VAL A 542 -9.66 0.98 26.00
C VAL A 542 -9.72 2.07 27.06
N GLY A 543 -9.69 3.35 26.67
CA GLY A 543 -9.96 4.50 27.54
C GLY A 543 -11.46 4.80 27.76
N HIS A 544 -12.37 4.11 27.02
CA HIS A 544 -13.81 4.38 27.04
C HIS A 544 -14.67 3.15 27.36
N THR A 545 -14.14 1.94 27.26
CA THR A 545 -14.85 0.69 27.59
C THR A 545 -13.89 -0.36 28.14
N ASP A 546 -14.42 -1.27 28.95
CA ASP A 546 -13.73 -2.44 29.52
C ASP A 546 -14.17 -3.77 28.87
N ARG A 547 -14.86 -3.73 27.72
CA ARG A 547 -15.39 -4.92 27.01
C ARG A 547 -14.31 -5.90 26.55
N PHE A 548 -13.07 -5.43 26.35
CA PHE A 548 -12.02 -6.23 25.76
C PHE A 548 -11.13 -6.87 26.83
N ALA A 549 -10.89 -8.18 26.70
CA ALA A 549 -10.04 -8.94 27.61
C ALA A 549 -8.56 -8.53 27.51
N ALA A 550 -8.10 -8.12 26.31
CA ALA A 550 -6.80 -7.50 26.09
C ALA A 550 -6.77 -6.68 24.81
N ALA A 551 -5.81 -5.75 24.72
CA ALA A 551 -5.60 -4.88 23.58
C ALA A 551 -4.14 -4.83 23.14
N VAL A 552 -3.91 -4.59 21.82
CA VAL A 552 -2.58 -4.29 21.29
C VAL A 552 -2.64 -2.99 20.49
N VAL A 553 -2.02 -1.97 21.03
CA VAL A 553 -1.91 -0.62 20.44
C VAL A 553 -0.61 -0.56 19.64
N ALA A 554 -0.71 -0.64 18.31
CA ALA A 554 0.47 -0.65 17.46
C ALA A 554 0.71 0.73 16.83
N LYS A 555 1.95 1.26 17.02
CA LYS A 555 2.42 2.52 16.39
C LYS A 555 1.33 3.62 16.41
N PRO A 556 0.82 4.02 17.58
CA PRO A 556 -0.27 4.97 17.73
C PRO A 556 0.19 6.43 17.67
N VAL A 557 -0.77 7.34 17.45
CA VAL A 557 -0.69 8.71 17.98
C VAL A 557 -1.43 8.74 19.31
N ILE A 558 -0.77 9.17 20.37
CA ILE A 558 -1.33 9.20 21.70
C ILE A 558 -1.55 10.63 22.19
N ASN A 559 -0.70 11.54 21.76
CA ASN A 559 -0.73 12.95 22.11
C ASN A 559 -0.60 13.78 20.82
N TRP A 560 -1.69 14.39 20.40
CA TRP A 560 -1.72 15.13 19.14
C TRP A 560 -0.76 16.33 19.12
N THR A 561 -0.44 16.92 20.27
CA THR A 561 0.53 18.00 20.36
C THR A 561 1.96 17.52 20.05
N SER A 562 2.41 16.43 20.68
CA SER A 562 3.74 15.89 20.43
C SER A 562 3.86 15.31 19.01
N TRP A 563 2.82 14.63 18.54
CA TRP A 563 2.79 14.09 17.18
C TRP A 563 2.94 15.20 16.13
N LEU A 564 2.12 16.27 16.21
CA LEU A 564 2.20 17.37 15.25
C LEU A 564 3.60 17.97 15.16
N LEU A 565 4.30 18.08 16.31
CA LEU A 565 5.58 18.79 16.40
C LEU A 565 6.79 17.86 16.20
N THR A 566 6.59 16.55 16.05
CA THR A 566 7.70 15.59 15.93
C THR A 566 7.50 14.56 14.81
N ALA A 567 6.35 14.48 14.15
CA ALA A 567 6.11 13.56 13.04
C ALA A 567 6.65 14.11 11.70
N ASP A 568 6.86 13.25 10.74
CA ASP A 568 7.21 13.61 9.36
C ASP A 568 6.01 14.11 8.53
N SER A 569 4.79 14.01 9.09
CA SER A 569 3.52 14.39 8.45
C SER A 569 2.83 15.57 9.13
N TYR A 570 3.59 16.45 9.78
CA TYR A 570 3.07 17.61 10.53
C TYR A 570 2.18 18.53 9.71
N VAL A 571 2.46 18.68 8.39
CA VAL A 571 1.69 19.57 7.50
C VAL A 571 0.23 19.17 7.46
N PHE A 572 -0.04 17.86 7.33
CA PHE A 572 -1.41 17.33 7.36
C PHE A 572 -2.10 17.69 8.67
N GLY A 573 -1.44 17.49 9.81
CA GLY A 573 -1.97 17.82 11.12
C GLY A 573 -2.27 19.31 11.28
N ALA A 574 -1.35 20.16 10.84
CA ALA A 574 -1.47 21.61 10.99
C ALA A 574 -2.56 22.25 10.09
N LYS A 575 -2.83 21.67 8.92
CA LYS A 575 -3.70 22.29 7.90
C LYS A 575 -5.07 21.65 7.77
N TYR A 576 -5.16 20.34 7.95
CA TYR A 576 -6.34 19.55 7.60
C TYR A 576 -6.99 18.87 8.80
N TRP A 577 -6.26 18.75 9.95
CA TRP A 577 -6.70 17.95 11.09
C TRP A 577 -7.18 18.77 12.30
N PHE A 578 -6.63 19.98 12.45
CA PHE A 578 -6.99 20.96 13.48
C PHE A 578 -7.21 22.33 12.84
N ASP A 579 -8.12 23.13 13.44
CA ASP A 579 -8.38 24.51 13.00
C ASP A 579 -7.31 25.50 13.42
N ARG A 580 -6.60 25.19 14.51
CA ARG A 580 -5.59 26.04 15.14
C ARG A 580 -4.37 25.23 15.55
N LEU A 581 -3.27 25.89 15.71
CA LEU A 581 -2.03 25.26 16.19
C LEU A 581 -2.08 24.97 17.70
N PRO A 582 -1.26 24.03 18.24
CA PRO A 582 -1.38 23.56 19.62
C PRO A 582 -1.23 24.64 20.69
N TRP A 583 -0.48 25.71 20.40
CA TRP A 583 -0.30 26.84 21.31
C TRP A 583 -1.44 27.85 21.25
N GLU A 584 -2.31 27.77 20.25
CA GLU A 584 -3.49 28.61 20.10
C GLU A 584 -4.74 27.98 20.72
N ASP A 585 -4.84 26.63 20.66
CA ASP A 585 -5.95 25.85 21.24
C ASP A 585 -5.46 24.50 21.79
N PRO A 586 -4.71 24.49 22.91
CA PRO A 586 -4.17 23.27 23.49
C PRO A 586 -5.25 22.27 23.96
N ASP A 587 -6.43 22.77 24.32
CA ASP A 587 -7.53 21.94 24.82
C ASP A 587 -8.14 21.08 23.71
N ALA A 588 -8.22 21.55 22.46
CA ALA A 588 -8.68 20.77 21.33
C ALA A 588 -7.75 19.58 21.05
N TYR A 589 -6.45 19.77 21.18
CA TYR A 589 -5.45 18.70 21.04
C TYR A 589 -5.53 17.68 22.18
N TRP A 590 -5.55 18.16 23.42
CA TRP A 590 -5.59 17.28 24.59
C TRP A 590 -6.85 16.44 24.66
N LYS A 591 -8.02 17.06 24.45
CA LYS A 591 -9.33 16.40 24.48
C LYS A 591 -9.44 15.23 23.51
N ARG A 592 -8.78 15.31 22.35
CA ARG A 592 -8.76 14.27 21.30
C ARG A 592 -7.61 13.29 21.46
N SER A 593 -6.68 13.51 22.40
CA SER A 593 -5.54 12.64 22.66
C SER A 593 -5.94 11.43 23.48
N PRO A 594 -5.73 10.18 23.04
CA PRO A 594 -5.96 8.99 23.86
C PRO A 594 -5.29 9.05 25.23
N LEU A 595 -4.14 9.72 25.35
CA LEU A 595 -3.40 9.90 26.60
C LEU A 595 -4.24 10.62 27.67
N ALA A 596 -5.17 11.52 27.27
CA ALA A 596 -6.06 12.21 28.22
C ALA A 596 -7.03 11.26 28.95
N HIS A 597 -7.23 10.06 28.43
CA HIS A 597 -8.16 9.06 28.95
C HIS A 597 -7.45 7.86 29.60
N VAL A 598 -6.12 7.84 29.66
CA VAL A 598 -5.33 6.69 30.15
C VAL A 598 -5.67 6.30 31.59
N GLY A 599 -6.03 7.26 32.46
CA GLY A 599 -6.46 7.00 33.83
C GLY A 599 -7.77 6.20 33.97
N LYS A 600 -8.47 5.91 32.86
CA LYS A 600 -9.67 5.05 32.84
C LYS A 600 -9.36 3.65 32.29
N VAL A 601 -8.16 3.40 31.80
CA VAL A 601 -7.79 2.12 31.19
C VAL A 601 -7.64 1.05 32.26
N THR A 602 -8.40 -0.03 32.13
CA THR A 602 -8.29 -1.25 32.94
C THR A 602 -7.87 -2.46 32.12
N THR A 603 -8.10 -2.42 30.82
CA THR A 603 -7.78 -3.49 29.87
C THR A 603 -6.28 -3.72 29.77
N PRO A 604 -5.76 -4.94 29.98
CA PRO A 604 -4.37 -5.29 29.72
C PRO A 604 -3.94 -4.88 28.31
N THR A 605 -2.94 -4.01 28.20
CA THR A 605 -2.59 -3.36 26.93
C THR A 605 -1.11 -3.51 26.59
N MET A 606 -0.81 -4.12 25.44
CA MET A 606 0.53 -4.14 24.85
C MET A 606 0.67 -2.97 23.87
N VAL A 607 1.83 -2.30 23.93
CA VAL A 607 2.20 -1.26 22.95
C VAL A 607 3.30 -1.80 22.05
N LEU A 608 3.18 -1.62 20.72
CA LEU A 608 4.11 -2.16 19.73
C LEU A 608 4.51 -1.06 18.73
N VAL A 609 5.82 -0.86 18.47
CA VAL A 609 6.31 0.19 17.57
C VAL A 609 7.64 -0.17 16.92
N GLY A 610 7.91 0.38 15.74
CA GLY A 610 9.24 0.38 15.12
C GLY A 610 10.16 1.41 15.79
N GLU A 611 11.42 1.08 16.03
CA GLU A 611 12.35 2.01 16.69
C GLU A 611 12.73 3.22 15.82
N GLU A 612 12.59 3.09 14.51
CA GLU A 612 12.85 4.15 13.52
C GLU A 612 11.56 4.79 12.98
N ASP A 613 10.42 4.58 13.65
CA ASP A 613 9.16 5.19 13.29
C ASP A 613 9.19 6.70 13.54
N VAL A 614 9.04 7.48 12.46
CA VAL A 614 8.93 8.94 12.50
C VAL A 614 7.59 9.45 11.98
N ARG A 615 6.70 8.57 11.52
CA ARG A 615 5.33 8.87 11.14
C ARG A 615 4.43 8.99 12.36
N THR A 616 4.54 8.02 13.27
CA THR A 616 4.01 8.08 14.63
C THR A 616 5.20 7.85 15.57
N PRO A 617 5.95 8.91 15.88
CA PRO A 617 7.26 8.80 16.51
C PRO A 617 7.27 7.88 17.72
N VAL A 618 8.36 7.14 17.92
CA VAL A 618 8.49 6.15 19.00
C VAL A 618 8.13 6.73 20.38
N SER A 619 8.34 8.05 20.56
CA SER A 619 7.96 8.79 21.77
C SER A 619 6.45 8.78 22.05
N GLU A 620 5.58 8.64 21.03
CA GLU A 620 4.14 8.47 21.25
C GLU A 620 3.85 7.16 21.98
N SER A 621 4.47 6.08 21.53
CA SER A 621 4.36 4.75 22.16
C SER A 621 4.99 4.72 23.55
N GLU A 622 6.12 5.41 23.77
CA GLU A 622 6.77 5.55 25.08
C GLU A 622 5.88 6.28 26.09
N GLN A 623 5.27 7.41 25.71
CA GLN A 623 4.31 8.13 26.55
C GLN A 623 3.17 7.22 27.00
N TYR A 624 2.58 6.47 26.07
CA TYR A 624 1.43 5.62 26.41
C TYR A 624 1.82 4.45 27.33
N TYR A 625 2.92 3.75 27.00
CA TYR A 625 3.41 2.67 27.86
C TYR A 625 3.73 3.14 29.29
N GLN A 626 4.43 4.27 29.43
CA GLN A 626 4.74 4.82 30.76
C GLN A 626 3.48 5.21 31.53
N ALA A 627 2.51 5.83 30.86
CA ALA A 627 1.24 6.22 31.47
C ALA A 627 0.46 4.97 31.95
N LEU A 628 0.32 3.93 31.13
CA LEU A 628 -0.28 2.65 31.53
C LEU A 628 0.41 2.03 32.76
N ARG A 629 1.75 2.08 32.82
CA ARG A 629 2.52 1.58 33.96
C ARG A 629 2.27 2.38 35.23
N LEU A 630 2.16 3.71 35.14
CA LEU A 630 1.87 4.60 36.26
C LEU A 630 0.47 4.37 36.81
N GLU A 631 -0.51 4.08 35.94
CA GLU A 631 -1.89 3.73 36.33
C GLU A 631 -2.02 2.27 36.83
N GLY A 632 -0.93 1.48 36.81
CA GLY A 632 -0.93 0.10 37.29
C GLY A 632 -1.56 -0.90 36.31
N VAL A 633 -1.80 -0.51 35.05
CA VAL A 633 -2.38 -1.37 34.02
C VAL A 633 -1.36 -2.45 33.63
N PRO A 634 -1.74 -3.74 33.58
CA PRO A 634 -0.87 -4.77 33.02
C PRO A 634 -0.48 -4.43 31.58
N SER A 635 0.80 -4.21 31.33
CA SER A 635 1.27 -3.74 30.03
C SER A 635 2.64 -4.28 29.64
N ALA A 636 2.86 -4.40 28.34
CA ALA A 636 4.14 -4.74 27.74
C ALA A 636 4.47 -3.71 26.64
N PHE A 637 5.78 -3.48 26.39
CA PHE A 637 6.25 -2.62 25.33
C PHE A 637 7.15 -3.43 24.38
N VAL A 638 6.68 -3.62 23.15
CA VAL A 638 7.42 -4.34 22.11
C VAL A 638 8.00 -3.32 21.14
N ARG A 639 9.32 -3.22 21.12
CA ARG A 639 10.08 -2.37 20.20
C ARG A 639 10.70 -3.24 19.12
N VAL A 640 10.53 -2.85 17.86
CA VAL A 640 11.06 -3.61 16.70
C VAL A 640 12.29 -2.89 16.16
N PRO A 641 13.52 -3.40 16.42
CA PRO A 641 14.73 -2.74 16.00
C PRO A 641 14.81 -2.57 14.47
N GLY A 642 15.27 -1.41 14.02
CA GLY A 642 15.45 -1.08 12.60
C GLY A 642 14.17 -1.04 11.78
N ALA A 643 12.99 -1.09 12.40
CA ALA A 643 11.72 -0.94 11.73
C ALA A 643 11.23 0.51 11.81
N SER A 644 10.79 1.03 10.67
CA SER A 644 10.04 2.29 10.56
C SER A 644 8.56 2.08 10.89
N HIS A 645 7.70 3.01 10.50
CA HIS A 645 6.24 2.85 10.57
C HIS A 645 5.75 1.58 9.87
N GLY A 646 6.45 1.15 8.82
CA GLY A 646 6.22 -0.09 8.09
C GLY A 646 6.77 -1.33 8.81
N ILE A 647 6.35 -1.64 10.06
CA ILE A 647 6.83 -2.79 10.84
C ILE A 647 6.81 -4.10 10.03
N ALA A 648 5.79 -4.30 9.21
CA ALA A 648 5.61 -5.47 8.35
C ALA A 648 6.31 -5.36 6.99
N SER A 649 7.16 -4.36 6.75
CA SER A 649 7.91 -4.21 5.50
C SER A 649 8.95 -5.31 5.28
N ARG A 650 9.39 -5.97 6.36
CA ARG A 650 10.17 -7.20 6.31
C ARG A 650 9.27 -8.41 6.62
N PRO A 651 9.43 -9.55 5.92
CA PRO A 651 8.66 -10.76 6.20
C PRO A 651 8.69 -11.20 7.66
N SER A 652 9.88 -11.20 8.30
CA SER A 652 9.99 -11.51 9.73
C SER A 652 9.30 -10.50 10.62
N GLY A 653 9.18 -9.24 10.18
CA GLY A 653 8.45 -8.20 10.88
C GLY A 653 6.96 -8.50 10.94
N LEU A 654 6.36 -8.93 9.81
CA LEU A 654 4.97 -9.38 9.75
C LEU A 654 4.74 -10.59 10.67
N MET A 655 5.57 -11.62 10.54
CA MET A 655 5.52 -12.84 11.36
C MET A 655 5.61 -12.50 12.87
N ARG A 656 6.60 -11.71 13.27
CA ARG A 656 6.83 -11.34 14.67
C ARG A 656 5.69 -10.50 15.22
N LYS A 657 5.20 -9.52 14.47
CA LYS A 657 4.05 -8.70 14.86
C LYS A 657 2.86 -9.58 15.23
N VAL A 658 2.45 -10.49 14.34
CA VAL A 658 1.34 -11.42 14.59
C VAL A 658 1.63 -12.31 15.78
N GLY A 659 2.84 -12.88 15.85
CA GLY A 659 3.24 -13.75 16.96
C GLY A 659 3.16 -13.06 18.33
N TYR A 660 3.63 -11.82 18.47
CA TYR A 660 3.53 -11.05 19.72
C TYR A 660 2.09 -10.68 20.06
N ILE A 661 1.26 -10.33 19.08
CA ILE A 661 -0.17 -10.03 19.28
C ILE A 661 -0.89 -11.28 19.83
N LEU A 662 -0.72 -12.43 19.17
CA LEU A 662 -1.33 -13.70 19.61
C LEU A 662 -0.84 -14.12 20.99
N ALA A 663 0.47 -14.02 21.29
CA ALA A 663 1.01 -14.36 22.60
C ALA A 663 0.48 -13.43 23.71
N TRP A 664 0.20 -12.15 23.40
CA TRP A 664 -0.44 -11.26 24.35
C TRP A 664 -1.90 -11.64 24.60
N PHE A 665 -2.66 -11.95 23.56
CA PHE A 665 -4.05 -12.38 23.70
C PHE A 665 -4.17 -13.73 24.42
N GLU A 666 -3.28 -14.68 24.14
CA GLU A 666 -3.22 -15.97 24.83
C GLU A 666 -3.04 -15.81 26.35
N ARG A 667 -2.20 -14.88 26.79
CA ARG A 667 -1.96 -14.58 28.21
C ARG A 667 -3.25 -14.16 28.94
N TYR A 668 -4.23 -13.63 28.20
CA TYR A 668 -5.50 -13.14 28.73
C TYR A 668 -6.70 -13.94 28.21
N GLY A 669 -6.53 -15.24 28.03
CA GLY A 669 -7.60 -16.21 27.74
C GLY A 669 -7.91 -16.45 26.26
N GLY A 670 -7.12 -15.91 25.34
CA GLY A 670 -7.18 -16.26 23.93
C GLY A 670 -6.55 -17.62 23.63
N PRO A 671 -6.88 -18.25 22.49
CA PRO A 671 -6.18 -19.44 22.03
C PRO A 671 -4.79 -19.10 21.49
N ALA A 672 -3.84 -20.03 21.64
CA ALA A 672 -2.53 -19.93 21.03
C ALA A 672 -2.55 -20.40 19.58
N LEU A 673 -1.70 -19.79 18.74
CA LEU A 673 -1.38 -20.38 17.43
C LEU A 673 -0.67 -21.73 17.68
N ALA A 674 -1.14 -22.80 17.00
CA ALA A 674 -0.47 -24.10 17.09
C ALA A 674 1.00 -23.95 16.70
N ALA A 675 1.90 -24.52 17.52
CA ALA A 675 3.32 -24.54 17.18
C ALA A 675 3.48 -25.29 15.84
N ALA A 676 4.19 -24.69 14.88
CA ALA A 676 4.61 -25.41 13.70
C ALA A 676 5.60 -26.50 14.15
N GLU A 677 5.25 -27.78 13.90
CA GLU A 677 6.16 -28.91 14.11
C GLU A 677 7.33 -28.88 13.14
#